data_a170e71adbb222cd6589d4116ec755b0
#
_entry.id   a170e71adbb222cd6589d4116ec755b0
#
_cell.length_a   1.000
_cell.length_b   1.000
_cell.length_c   1.000
_cell.angle_alpha   90.00
_cell.angle_beta   90.00
_cell.angle_gamma   90.00
#
_symmetry.space_group_name_H-M   'P 1'
#
loop_
_entity.id
_entity.type
_entity.pdbx_description
1 polymer ?
#
loop_
_entity_poly.entity_id
_entity_poly.type
_entity_poly.pdbx_seq_one_letter_code
_entity_poly.pdbx_strand_id
1 'polypeptide(L)'
;MKNILLSTLFILCSFQVFSQTEVSGIVVDESGVGIPFANVIFTDSKEGTTTDGDGNFSISSSKDYTSITFSFLGYQTKEVSLKNKNLNNLKVTLYASSESLSEVKIYKGKTSKKNNPAIDILRKIWANRRDNGVKKFDQYAYRRYEKLEFDLNTIDSALINSRIFNGMEFIFEDLDTNRITGKTYLPIFLNESVSMVYGDNTTGQELTELKGNKNSGFSDNQVLISTVRDIYDEIDVYDNYLKFFDKNFVSPLSKTGINVYNYVLADTAYIDGKYCYNIFYYPRRENELTFSGDFWVNDTTWAIKDINLEMSEGANLNWVKGVYIEQEYDVLSDSVFLLKRDFFQADFALRDKEDARGVYGKRTVLYDQYEFDNERPSSFYNKQVNRFREEVYNREDDFWKENRLEELNGDERGVYEMLDTLKTVKQFKRLYNISTALATGYIDFDGWDYGPIFSTVGFNDVEGIRLRGGGRTYFSQHDKWRIEGYGAYGFKDNKFKYGIQGKILLDPDNRLIVSAGNRRDVEQLGTNLTNTTDVLGRSLASSALISTSSNNSLSSINLSVLAVEVEPFENLTFRVSGSYREIEAASEGFSLDFYTDETRTQVSSELQQTEISNLIMYTPGRKTAGYGVEREELEDDHPTIFLNYTLGVKNIFESDFDYKKLQFFYNQPLMIGG
;
A
#
# COMPACT_ATOMS: atom_id res chain seq x y z
N MET A 1 74.38 23.98 39.69
CA MET A 1 74.37 23.59 38.27
C MET A 1 73.36 22.47 37.95
N LYS A 2 73.16 21.44 38.78
CA LYS A 2 72.19 20.35 38.49
C LYS A 2 70.75 20.78 38.40
N ASN A 3 70.31 21.73 39.25
CA ASN A 3 68.93 22.24 39.26
C ASN A 3 68.60 23.22 38.10
N ILE A 4 69.63 23.91 37.55
CA ILE A 4 69.47 24.78 36.40
C ILE A 4 69.32 23.97 35.14
N LEU A 5 70.07 22.83 35.01
CA LEU A 5 69.97 21.94 33.88
C LEU A 5 68.57 21.22 33.84
N LEU A 6 67.98 20.89 35.00
CA LEU A 6 66.66 20.27 35.09
C LEU A 6 65.54 21.28 34.75
N SER A 7 65.66 22.56 35.16
CA SER A 7 64.73 23.60 34.81
C SER A 7 64.78 23.95 33.31
N THR A 8 65.99 23.94 32.71
CA THR A 8 66.15 24.19 31.26
C THR A 8 65.57 23.03 30.40
N LEU A 9 65.73 21.76 30.90
CA LEU A 9 65.16 20.60 30.24
C LEU A 9 63.62 20.59 30.35
N PHE A 10 63.05 21.10 31.47
CA PHE A 10 61.59 21.20 31.66
C PHE A 10 60.98 22.32 30.81
N ILE A 11 61.73 23.41 30.57
CA ILE A 11 61.30 24.51 29.67
C ILE A 11 61.41 24.09 28.19
N LEU A 12 62.37 23.28 27.81
CA LEU A 12 62.49 22.74 26.45
C LEU A 12 61.43 21.67 26.10
N CYS A 13 60.88 20.95 27.10
CA CYS A 13 59.77 20.01 26.88
C CYS A 13 58.39 20.66 26.82
N SER A 14 58.25 21.94 27.16
CA SER A 14 56.94 22.63 27.14
C SER A 14 56.59 23.31 25.81
N PHE A 15 57.46 23.26 24.77
CA PHE A 15 57.13 23.76 23.44
C PHE A 15 56.91 22.61 22.43
N GLN A 16 55.97 21.71 22.76
CA GLN A 16 55.30 20.92 21.74
C GLN A 16 54.20 21.81 21.15
N VAL A 17 54.56 22.67 20.20
CA VAL A 17 53.60 23.39 19.37
C VAL A 17 52.99 22.35 18.41
N PHE A 18 51.88 21.75 18.79
CA PHE A 18 51.08 21.00 17.86
C PHE A 18 50.57 21.97 16.79
N SER A 19 51.10 21.85 15.59
CA SER A 19 50.53 22.50 14.41
C SER A 19 49.16 21.89 14.20
N GLN A 20 48.08 22.58 14.55
CA GLN A 20 46.68 22.17 14.30
C GLN A 20 46.19 22.99 13.13
N THR A 21 45.54 22.32 12.16
CA THR A 21 44.74 23.01 11.14
C THR A 21 43.36 23.17 11.71
N GLU A 22 42.90 24.40 11.91
CA GLU A 22 41.55 24.72 12.41
C GLU A 22 40.86 25.66 11.42
N VAL A 23 39.68 25.25 10.95
CA VAL A 23 38.88 26.00 10.00
C VAL A 23 37.45 26.08 10.51
N SER A 24 36.91 27.31 10.61
CA SER A 24 35.52 27.53 10.96
C SER A 24 34.90 28.58 10.05
N GLY A 25 33.58 28.45 9.85
CA GLY A 25 32.87 29.36 8.95
C GLY A 25 31.43 29.00 8.73
N ILE A 26 30.89 29.48 7.63
CA ILE A 26 29.50 29.24 7.21
C ILE A 26 29.46 28.86 5.73
N VAL A 27 28.66 27.85 5.41
CA VAL A 27 28.33 27.45 4.04
C VAL A 27 26.94 27.99 3.72
N VAL A 28 26.83 28.75 2.60
CA VAL A 28 25.57 29.38 2.20
C VAL A 28 25.27 29.08 0.73
N ASP A 29 24.01 29.21 0.34
CA ASP A 29 23.57 29.21 -1.05
C ASP A 29 23.80 30.55 -1.76
N GLU A 30 23.36 30.66 -3.00
CA GLU A 30 23.44 31.86 -3.82
C GLU A 30 22.64 33.04 -3.24
N SER A 31 21.59 32.75 -2.47
CA SER A 31 20.74 33.73 -1.80
C SER A 31 21.33 34.19 -0.46
N GLY A 32 22.41 33.55 0.00
CA GLY A 32 23.07 33.80 1.26
C GLY A 32 22.44 33.11 2.47
N VAL A 33 21.53 32.16 2.24
CA VAL A 33 20.91 31.31 3.27
C VAL A 33 21.89 30.17 3.63
N GLY A 34 22.03 29.87 4.93
CA GLY A 34 22.89 28.80 5.40
C GLY A 34 22.42 27.43 4.88
N ILE A 35 23.35 26.62 4.39
CA ILE A 35 23.06 25.26 3.93
C ILE A 35 23.30 24.29 5.12
N PRO A 36 22.25 23.69 5.68
CA PRO A 36 22.40 22.75 6.77
C PRO A 36 22.97 21.41 6.27
N PHE A 37 23.74 20.75 7.12
CA PHE A 37 24.30 19.41 6.88
C PHE A 37 25.17 19.25 5.64
N ALA A 38 25.74 20.36 5.10
CA ALA A 38 26.72 20.29 4.02
C ALA A 38 28.01 19.61 4.50
N ASN A 39 28.56 18.71 3.70
CA ASN A 39 29.80 18.03 4.01
C ASN A 39 31.00 18.99 3.93
N VAL A 40 31.88 18.91 4.91
CA VAL A 40 33.11 19.71 5.04
C VAL A 40 34.24 18.75 5.34
N ILE A 41 35.12 18.48 4.36
CA ILE A 41 36.12 17.43 4.43
C ILE A 41 37.47 18.01 4.04
N PHE A 42 38.55 17.76 4.80
CA PHE A 42 39.89 18.07 4.33
C PHE A 42 40.20 17.24 3.08
N THR A 43 40.54 17.91 1.99
CA THR A 43 40.76 17.27 0.68
C THR A 43 41.71 16.10 0.78
N ASP A 44 41.40 15.00 0.11
CA ASP A 44 42.18 13.74 0.12
C ASP A 44 42.31 13.10 1.51
N SER A 45 41.37 13.36 2.44
CA SER A 45 41.38 12.78 3.78
C SER A 45 40.08 12.12 4.18
N LYS A 46 40.09 11.44 5.32
CA LYS A 46 38.88 10.92 5.99
C LYS A 46 38.45 11.81 7.17
N GLU A 47 39.08 12.98 7.33
CA GLU A 47 38.77 13.89 8.42
C GLU A 47 37.80 14.97 7.90
N GLY A 48 36.58 14.99 8.46
CA GLY A 48 35.50 15.84 8.03
C GLY A 48 34.48 16.12 9.12
N THR A 49 33.56 17.01 8.84
CA THR A 49 32.39 17.40 9.65
C THR A 49 31.25 17.77 8.71
N THR A 50 30.07 18.08 9.27
CA THR A 50 28.96 18.67 8.56
C THR A 50 28.63 20.06 9.14
N THR A 51 27.94 20.89 8.35
CA THR A 51 27.39 22.15 8.87
C THR A 51 26.21 21.88 9.82
N ASP A 52 26.01 22.80 10.77
CA ASP A 52 24.81 22.79 11.63
C ASP A 52 23.54 23.27 10.89
N GLY A 53 22.39 23.36 11.60
CA GLY A 53 21.12 23.80 11.03
C GLY A 53 21.14 25.20 10.41
N ASP A 54 22.08 26.07 10.80
CA ASP A 54 22.27 27.44 10.28
C ASP A 54 23.39 27.52 9.23
N GLY A 55 23.99 26.40 8.85
CA GLY A 55 25.06 26.31 7.88
C GLY A 55 26.46 26.59 8.44
N ASN A 56 26.66 26.71 9.78
CA ASN A 56 27.96 26.93 10.36
C ASN A 56 28.74 25.63 10.52
N PHE A 57 30.06 25.69 10.42
CA PHE A 57 30.94 24.54 10.62
C PHE A 57 32.20 24.92 11.41
N SER A 58 32.76 23.93 12.08
CA SER A 58 34.09 23.98 12.68
C SER A 58 34.75 22.63 12.59
N ILE A 59 35.95 22.62 12.02
CA ILE A 59 36.75 21.39 11.84
C ILE A 59 38.20 21.64 12.25
N SER A 60 38.79 20.68 12.99
CA SER A 60 40.18 20.76 13.39
C SER A 60 40.89 19.44 13.17
N SER A 61 42.17 19.52 12.84
CA SER A 61 43.03 18.33 12.67
C SER A 61 44.44 18.57 13.23
N SER A 62 45.03 17.53 13.76
CA SER A 62 46.45 17.53 14.11
C SER A 62 47.42 17.41 12.92
N LYS A 63 46.88 17.25 11.71
CA LYS A 63 47.63 17.16 10.46
C LYS A 63 47.54 18.46 9.69
N ASP A 64 48.53 18.66 8.79
CA ASP A 64 48.57 19.80 7.90
C ASP A 64 47.83 19.47 6.60
N TYR A 65 46.74 20.24 6.35
CA TYR A 65 45.96 20.15 5.11
C TYR A 65 46.09 21.44 4.31
N THR A 66 46.11 21.32 2.99
CA THR A 66 46.28 22.44 2.05
C THR A 66 44.97 22.91 1.43
N SER A 67 43.94 22.08 1.49
CA SER A 67 42.62 22.41 0.98
C SER A 67 41.50 21.68 1.73
N ILE A 68 40.31 22.22 1.63
CA ILE A 68 39.10 21.71 2.22
C ILE A 68 37.98 21.70 1.17
N THR A 69 37.22 20.62 1.10
CA THR A 69 36.16 20.40 0.13
C THR A 69 34.81 20.53 0.80
N PHE A 70 33.90 21.25 0.17
CA PHE A 70 32.52 21.46 0.57
C PHE A 70 31.60 20.83 -0.47
N SER A 71 30.67 19.99 -0.03
CA SER A 71 29.70 19.37 -0.93
C SER A 71 28.33 19.22 -0.24
N PHE A 72 27.27 19.36 -1.03
CA PHE A 72 25.90 19.15 -0.59
C PHE A 72 25.05 18.70 -1.78
N LEU A 73 24.04 17.86 -1.52
CA LEU A 73 23.18 17.33 -2.58
C LEU A 73 22.44 18.47 -3.30
N GLY A 74 22.48 18.47 -4.62
CA GLY A 74 21.89 19.55 -5.44
C GLY A 74 22.79 20.79 -5.61
N TYR A 75 24.03 20.79 -5.10
CA TYR A 75 24.98 21.87 -5.23
C TYR A 75 26.29 21.40 -5.85
N GLN A 76 26.98 22.32 -6.55
CA GLN A 76 28.31 22.04 -7.10
C GLN A 76 29.34 21.92 -5.97
N THR A 77 30.12 20.85 -5.98
CA THR A 77 31.23 20.64 -5.03
C THR A 77 32.26 21.76 -5.17
N LYS A 78 32.70 22.34 -4.07
CA LYS A 78 33.67 23.44 -4.03
C LYS A 78 34.87 23.12 -3.18
N GLU A 79 36.05 23.18 -3.77
CA GLU A 79 37.30 23.09 -3.04
C GLU A 79 37.85 24.49 -2.73
N VAL A 80 38.31 24.68 -1.50
CA VAL A 80 38.92 25.92 -1.01
C VAL A 80 40.33 25.64 -0.50
N SER A 81 41.31 26.35 -1.08
CA SER A 81 42.70 26.24 -0.64
C SER A 81 42.92 26.95 0.68
N LEU A 82 43.56 26.30 1.63
CA LEU A 82 43.90 26.83 2.95
C LEU A 82 45.26 27.52 2.87
N LYS A 83 45.23 28.87 2.71
CA LYS A 83 46.46 29.68 2.69
C LYS A 83 47.12 29.81 4.09
N ASN A 84 46.32 29.68 5.14
CA ASN A 84 46.77 29.71 6.54
C ASN A 84 46.16 28.51 7.28
N LYS A 85 46.87 27.95 8.27
CA LYS A 85 46.46 26.80 9.07
C LYS A 85 45.26 27.08 9.96
N ASN A 86 45.03 28.32 10.33
CA ASN A 86 43.89 28.76 11.15
C ASN A 86 43.08 29.79 10.37
N LEU A 87 41.90 29.38 9.90
CA LEU A 87 40.96 30.20 9.18
C LEU A 87 39.63 30.26 9.92
N ASN A 88 39.32 31.41 10.51
CA ASN A 88 38.05 31.65 11.19
C ASN A 88 37.16 32.54 10.29
N ASN A 89 35.84 32.28 10.37
CA ASN A 89 34.84 33.01 9.59
C ASN A 89 34.94 32.85 8.05
N LEU A 90 35.29 31.63 7.61
CA LEU A 90 35.32 31.34 6.16
C LEU A 90 33.86 31.28 5.66
N LYS A 91 33.51 32.16 4.73
CA LYS A 91 32.22 32.11 4.03
C LYS A 91 32.37 31.37 2.70
N VAL A 92 31.67 30.24 2.56
CA VAL A 92 31.69 29.45 1.34
C VAL A 92 30.31 29.50 0.71
N THR A 93 30.21 29.96 -0.52
CA THR A 93 28.96 29.90 -1.28
C THR A 93 29.00 28.70 -2.20
N LEU A 94 28.05 27.78 -2.05
CA LEU A 94 27.78 26.73 -3.01
C LEU A 94 26.74 27.23 -4.01
N TYR A 95 26.93 26.88 -5.26
CA TYR A 95 26.02 27.18 -6.34
C TYR A 95 25.13 25.99 -6.61
N ALA A 96 23.82 26.23 -6.77
CA ALA A 96 22.92 25.15 -7.15
C ALA A 96 23.45 24.47 -8.43
N SER A 97 23.53 23.16 -8.39
CA SER A 97 23.80 22.41 -9.60
C SER A 97 22.56 22.50 -10.46
N SER A 98 22.66 23.08 -11.65
CA SER A 98 21.60 23.03 -12.65
C SER A 98 21.44 21.64 -13.26
N GLU A 99 22.26 20.70 -12.83
CA GLU A 99 22.12 19.28 -13.13
C GLU A 99 20.96 18.78 -12.29
N SER A 100 19.81 18.60 -12.94
CA SER A 100 18.70 17.85 -12.36
C SER A 100 19.22 16.51 -11.82
N LEU A 101 18.61 15.96 -10.77
CA LEU A 101 18.89 14.64 -10.19
C LEU A 101 18.84 13.48 -11.21
N SER A 102 18.69 13.77 -12.49
CA SER A 102 18.69 12.86 -13.63
C SER A 102 20.00 12.77 -14.40
N GLU A 103 21.10 13.41 -13.98
CA GLU A 103 22.38 13.06 -14.57
C GLU A 103 22.94 11.79 -13.93
N VAL A 104 22.35 10.66 -14.35
CA VAL A 104 23.03 9.37 -14.33
C VAL A 104 24.35 9.60 -15.06
N LYS A 105 25.45 9.68 -14.33
CA LYS A 105 26.79 9.58 -14.92
C LYS A 105 26.83 8.24 -15.64
N ILE A 106 26.57 8.25 -16.95
CA ILE A 106 26.54 7.07 -17.78
C ILE A 106 27.97 6.55 -17.86
N TYR A 107 28.34 5.67 -16.94
CA TYR A 107 29.55 4.89 -17.06
C TYR A 107 29.31 3.90 -18.21
N LYS A 108 29.72 4.27 -19.42
CA LYS A 108 29.65 3.39 -20.59
C LYS A 108 30.63 2.25 -20.41
N GLY A 109 30.10 1.03 -20.31
CA GLY A 109 30.91 -0.19 -20.35
C GLY A 109 30.68 -1.13 -19.15
N LYS A 110 31.12 -2.38 -19.29
CA LYS A 110 31.04 -3.38 -18.24
C LYS A 110 32.19 -3.18 -17.25
N THR A 111 31.88 -3.01 -15.95
CA THR A 111 32.91 -2.99 -14.91
C THR A 111 33.49 -4.38 -14.70
N SER A 112 34.79 -4.43 -14.35
CA SER A 112 35.46 -5.71 -13.98
C SER A 112 34.83 -6.27 -12.69
N LYS A 113 34.68 -7.58 -12.63
CA LYS A 113 34.34 -8.30 -11.39
C LYS A 113 35.56 -8.61 -10.52
N LYS A 114 36.74 -8.52 -11.09
CA LYS A 114 38.01 -8.75 -10.39
C LYS A 114 38.60 -7.42 -9.95
N ASN A 115 39.10 -7.37 -8.71
CA ASN A 115 39.73 -6.18 -8.13
C ASN A 115 38.82 -4.94 -8.18
N ASN A 116 37.52 -5.11 -7.93
CA ASN A 116 36.56 -4.02 -7.89
C ASN A 116 36.21 -3.69 -6.42
N PRO A 117 36.59 -2.52 -5.90
CA PRO A 117 36.36 -2.14 -4.51
C PRO A 117 34.89 -2.14 -4.13
N ALA A 118 33.99 -1.77 -5.06
CA ALA A 118 32.55 -1.80 -4.82
C ALA A 118 32.03 -3.22 -4.54
N ILE A 119 32.57 -4.24 -5.23
CA ILE A 119 32.20 -5.64 -4.98
C ILE A 119 32.76 -6.15 -3.64
N ASP A 120 33.93 -5.67 -3.23
CA ASP A 120 34.49 -6.01 -1.91
C ASP A 120 33.63 -5.41 -0.78
N ILE A 121 33.09 -4.21 -0.98
CA ILE A 121 32.14 -3.59 -0.07
C ILE A 121 30.82 -4.40 -0.03
N LEU A 122 30.25 -4.80 -1.18
CA LEU A 122 29.08 -5.67 -1.23
C LEU A 122 29.24 -6.97 -0.44
N ARG A 123 30.41 -7.60 -0.52
CA ARG A 123 30.71 -8.82 0.25
C ARG A 123 30.63 -8.55 1.76
N LYS A 124 31.09 -7.39 2.20
CA LYS A 124 31.01 -6.97 3.61
C LYS A 124 29.56 -6.68 4.02
N ILE A 125 28.75 -6.05 3.16
CA ILE A 125 27.31 -5.89 3.38
C ILE A 125 26.65 -7.27 3.58
N TRP A 126 26.93 -8.24 2.70
CA TRP A 126 26.34 -9.59 2.82
C TRP A 126 26.74 -10.33 4.09
N ALA A 127 27.97 -10.10 4.59
CA ALA A 127 28.43 -10.72 5.81
C ALA A 127 27.73 -10.14 7.06
N ASN A 128 27.34 -8.87 7.03
CA ASN A 128 26.83 -8.14 8.20
C ASN A 128 25.30 -7.86 8.13
N ARG A 129 24.61 -8.21 7.04
CA ARG A 129 23.20 -7.83 6.83
C ARG A 129 22.22 -8.33 7.90
N ARG A 130 22.55 -9.41 8.63
CA ARG A 130 21.71 -9.95 9.71
C ARG A 130 21.85 -9.15 11.00
N ASP A 131 22.93 -8.39 11.14
CA ASP A 131 23.21 -7.58 12.32
C ASP A 131 22.61 -6.16 12.19
N ASN A 132 21.98 -5.86 11.06
CA ASN A 132 21.36 -4.60 10.74
C ASN A 132 19.82 -4.74 10.67
N GLY A 133 19.13 -3.70 11.16
CA GLY A 133 17.67 -3.64 11.17
C GLY A 133 17.00 -4.38 12.32
N VAL A 134 15.67 -4.42 12.29
CA VAL A 134 14.82 -5.01 13.34
C VAL A 134 15.01 -6.53 13.47
N LYS A 135 15.50 -7.21 12.44
CA LYS A 135 15.76 -8.67 12.44
C LYS A 135 16.87 -9.10 13.40
N LYS A 136 17.62 -8.15 13.97
CA LYS A 136 18.63 -8.40 15.00
C LYS A 136 18.04 -8.76 16.36
N PHE A 137 16.85 -8.30 16.65
CA PHE A 137 16.19 -8.39 17.96
C PHE A 137 15.15 -9.51 17.96
N ASP A 138 14.94 -10.16 19.10
CA ASP A 138 13.96 -11.23 19.22
C ASP A 138 12.53 -10.65 19.09
N GLN A 139 12.25 -9.54 19.77
CA GLN A 139 11.00 -8.82 19.67
C GLN A 139 11.25 -7.33 19.44
N TYR A 140 10.36 -6.71 18.67
CA TYR A 140 10.46 -5.30 18.35
C TYR A 140 9.07 -4.63 18.33
N ALA A 141 9.06 -3.32 18.47
CA ALA A 141 7.92 -2.49 18.12
C ALA A 141 8.41 -1.17 17.54
N TYR A 142 7.58 -0.54 16.73
CA TYR A 142 7.80 0.81 16.21
C TYR A 142 6.50 1.49 15.84
N ARG A 143 6.52 2.83 15.83
CA ARG A 143 5.44 3.61 15.25
C ARG A 143 5.72 3.81 13.76
N ARG A 144 4.66 3.65 12.96
CA ARG A 144 4.67 3.86 11.51
C ARG A 144 3.63 4.92 11.16
N TYR A 145 4.09 6.02 10.56
CA TYR A 145 3.25 7.01 9.91
C TYR A 145 3.36 6.80 8.41
N GLU A 146 2.25 6.62 7.74
CA GLU A 146 2.19 6.36 6.31
C GLU A 146 1.30 7.40 5.62
N LYS A 147 1.79 7.93 4.50
CA LYS A 147 1.10 8.85 3.61
C LYS A 147 1.04 8.23 2.22
N LEU A 148 -0.17 8.06 1.70
CA LEU A 148 -0.43 7.57 0.35
C LEU A 148 -1.08 8.66 -0.48
N GLU A 149 -0.54 8.91 -1.67
CA GLU A 149 -0.98 9.97 -2.57
C GLU A 149 -1.22 9.40 -3.96
N PHE A 150 -2.28 9.89 -4.62
CA PHE A 150 -2.47 9.73 -6.05
C PHE A 150 -2.57 11.08 -6.71
N ASP A 151 -1.79 11.25 -7.79
CA ASP A 151 -1.74 12.51 -8.51
C ASP A 151 -1.95 12.28 -10.01
N LEU A 152 -2.79 13.10 -10.62
CA LEU A 152 -2.83 13.16 -12.08
C LEU A 152 -1.54 13.81 -12.58
N ASN A 153 -0.85 13.18 -13.54
CA ASN A 153 0.38 13.73 -14.10
C ASN A 153 0.22 14.21 -15.54
N THR A 154 1.25 14.91 -16.04
CA THR A 154 1.28 15.45 -17.40
C THR A 154 0.11 16.42 -17.64
N ILE A 155 -0.05 17.40 -16.75
CA ILE A 155 -1.09 18.43 -16.83
C ILE A 155 -0.66 19.47 -17.87
N ASP A 156 -1.33 19.48 -19.01
CA ASP A 156 -1.08 20.40 -20.11
C ASP A 156 -2.22 21.42 -20.31
N SER A 157 -1.98 22.44 -21.10
CA SER A 157 -2.99 23.46 -21.40
C SER A 157 -4.25 22.91 -22.07
N ALA A 158 -4.16 21.78 -22.77
CA ALA A 158 -5.31 21.14 -23.39
C ALA A 158 -6.21 20.46 -22.34
N LEU A 159 -5.61 19.92 -21.28
CA LEU A 159 -6.35 19.38 -20.15
C LEU A 159 -7.02 20.47 -19.34
N ILE A 160 -6.26 21.53 -18.97
CA ILE A 160 -6.76 22.68 -18.21
C ILE A 160 -7.97 23.32 -18.90
N ASN A 161 -7.89 23.52 -20.22
CA ASN A 161 -8.97 24.14 -21.01
C ASN A 161 -10.07 23.13 -21.44
N SER A 162 -10.04 21.92 -20.94
CA SER A 162 -11.04 20.89 -21.27
C SER A 162 -12.40 21.24 -20.65
N ARG A 163 -13.48 21.05 -21.42
CA ARG A 163 -14.86 21.24 -20.92
C ARG A 163 -15.22 20.38 -19.71
N ILE A 164 -14.44 19.33 -19.43
CA ILE A 164 -14.63 18.46 -18.27
C ILE A 164 -14.41 19.23 -16.97
N PHE A 165 -13.52 20.22 -16.98
CA PHE A 165 -13.14 21.01 -15.79
C PHE A 165 -13.83 22.36 -15.70
N ASN A 166 -14.83 22.64 -16.55
CA ASN A 166 -15.58 23.89 -16.44
C ASN A 166 -16.20 24.06 -15.04
N GLY A 167 -15.88 25.17 -14.36
CA GLY A 167 -16.29 25.44 -12.98
C GLY A 167 -15.45 24.74 -11.91
N MET A 168 -14.32 24.15 -12.33
CA MET A 168 -13.32 23.51 -11.46
C MET A 168 -11.93 24.06 -11.73
N GLU A 169 -11.81 25.22 -12.37
CA GLU A 169 -10.53 25.80 -12.79
C GLU A 169 -9.60 26.08 -11.61
N PHE A 170 -10.16 26.31 -10.43
CA PHE A 170 -9.41 26.53 -9.19
C PHE A 170 -8.48 25.37 -8.81
N ILE A 171 -8.78 24.12 -9.24
CA ILE A 171 -7.91 22.96 -8.94
C ILE A 171 -6.54 23.06 -9.60
N PHE A 172 -6.41 23.87 -10.64
CA PHE A 172 -5.16 24.07 -11.36
C PHE A 172 -4.33 25.27 -10.85
N GLU A 173 -4.76 25.92 -9.77
CA GLU A 173 -4.02 27.03 -9.15
C GLU A 173 -2.83 26.48 -8.34
N ASP A 174 -2.94 25.27 -7.79
CA ASP A 174 -1.95 24.59 -6.94
C ASP A 174 -1.25 23.42 -7.69
N LEU A 175 -0.85 23.65 -8.94
CA LEU A 175 -0.06 22.65 -9.68
C LEU A 175 1.39 22.67 -9.22
N ASP A 176 1.94 21.49 -8.97
CA ASP A 176 3.35 21.32 -8.60
C ASP A 176 4.11 20.51 -9.67
N THR A 177 5.42 20.50 -9.56
CA THR A 177 6.32 19.77 -10.46
C THR A 177 6.98 18.61 -9.73
N ASN A 178 6.79 17.40 -10.24
CA ASN A 178 7.37 16.22 -9.66
C ASN A 178 8.90 16.26 -9.73
N ARG A 179 9.58 16.12 -8.58
CA ARG A 179 11.05 16.23 -8.47
C ARG A 179 11.81 15.16 -9.26
N ILE A 180 11.18 13.99 -9.52
CA ILE A 180 11.82 12.85 -10.17
C ILE A 180 11.65 12.94 -11.68
N THR A 181 10.42 13.18 -12.12
CA THR A 181 10.08 13.15 -13.56
C THR A 181 10.09 14.52 -14.22
N GLY A 182 10.13 15.63 -13.45
CA GLY A 182 10.01 16.99 -13.97
C GLY A 182 8.63 17.34 -14.56
N LYS A 183 7.64 16.45 -14.45
CA LYS A 183 6.29 16.66 -14.99
C LYS A 183 5.39 17.37 -13.99
N THR A 184 4.52 18.23 -14.48
CA THR A 184 3.48 18.88 -13.68
C THR A 184 2.43 17.86 -13.26
N TYR A 185 2.00 17.92 -12.01
CA TYR A 185 0.97 17.04 -11.47
C TYR A 185 -0.05 17.79 -10.62
N LEU A 186 -1.21 17.15 -10.44
CA LEU A 186 -2.32 17.59 -9.61
C LEU A 186 -2.67 16.49 -8.61
N PRO A 187 -2.54 16.71 -7.30
CA PRO A 187 -2.97 15.77 -6.28
C PRO A 187 -4.49 15.56 -6.32
N ILE A 188 -4.93 14.30 -6.34
CA ILE A 188 -6.36 13.94 -6.38
C ILE A 188 -6.81 13.08 -5.20
N PHE A 189 -5.86 12.54 -4.44
CA PHE A 189 -6.13 11.71 -3.28
C PHE A 189 -4.95 11.77 -2.30
N LEU A 190 -5.28 11.84 -1.02
CA LEU A 190 -4.32 11.76 0.07
C LEU A 190 -4.93 10.94 1.21
N ASN A 191 -4.21 9.92 1.66
CA ASN A 191 -4.53 9.15 2.86
C ASN A 191 -3.36 9.22 3.84
N GLU A 192 -3.67 9.45 5.09
CA GLU A 192 -2.70 9.41 6.19
C GLU A 192 -3.09 8.31 7.18
N SER A 193 -2.14 7.52 7.62
CA SER A 193 -2.37 6.53 8.68
C SER A 193 -1.23 6.51 9.70
N VAL A 194 -1.58 6.20 10.94
CA VAL A 194 -0.65 5.99 12.05
C VAL A 194 -0.89 4.62 12.63
N SER A 195 0.15 3.80 12.73
CA SER A 195 0.08 2.45 13.28
C SER A 195 1.21 2.19 14.27
N MET A 196 0.96 1.30 15.22
CA MET A 196 2.00 0.63 16.00
C MET A 196 2.18 -0.78 15.45
N VAL A 197 3.40 -1.11 15.09
CA VAL A 197 3.78 -2.44 14.61
C VAL A 197 4.53 -3.15 15.72
N TYR A 198 4.18 -4.41 15.97
CA TYR A 198 4.80 -5.27 16.97
C TYR A 198 5.21 -6.57 16.28
N GLY A 199 6.47 -6.94 16.36
CA GLY A 199 6.98 -8.16 15.73
C GLY A 199 7.70 -9.07 16.71
N ASP A 200 7.64 -10.37 16.44
CA ASP A 200 8.39 -11.42 17.12
C ASP A 200 9.14 -12.25 16.07
N ASN A 201 10.45 -12.04 15.96
CA ASN A 201 11.31 -12.73 15.01
C ASN A 201 11.53 -14.19 15.36
N THR A 202 11.24 -14.61 16.61
CA THR A 202 11.39 -16.01 17.04
C THR A 202 10.24 -16.88 16.57
N THR A 203 9.05 -16.30 16.51
CA THR A 203 7.82 -16.98 16.05
C THR A 203 7.41 -16.60 14.64
N GLY A 204 7.96 -15.52 14.09
CA GLY A 204 7.57 -14.95 12.80
C GLY A 204 6.19 -14.28 12.83
N GLN A 205 5.70 -13.93 14.03
CA GLN A 205 4.40 -13.28 14.20
C GLN A 205 4.56 -11.76 14.19
N GLU A 206 3.63 -11.08 13.52
CA GLU A 206 3.54 -9.62 13.50
C GLU A 206 2.11 -9.17 13.79
N LEU A 207 2.01 -8.03 14.45
CA LEU A 207 0.78 -7.37 14.80
C LEU A 207 0.85 -5.91 14.44
N THR A 208 0.02 -5.44 13.53
CA THR A 208 -0.18 -4.02 13.24
C THR A 208 -1.45 -3.52 13.91
N GLU A 209 -1.32 -2.50 14.75
CA GLU A 209 -2.43 -1.82 15.44
C GLU A 209 -2.61 -0.41 14.87
N LEU A 210 -3.67 -0.19 14.08
CA LEU A 210 -3.99 1.11 13.52
C LEU A 210 -4.47 2.07 14.63
N LYS A 211 -3.85 3.23 14.75
CA LYS A 211 -4.15 4.28 15.75
C LYS A 211 -4.96 5.44 15.18
N GLY A 212 -4.78 5.74 13.91
CA GLY A 212 -5.51 6.77 13.20
C GLY A 212 -5.45 6.56 11.70
N ASN A 213 -6.53 6.91 10.99
CA ASN A 213 -6.60 6.94 9.54
C ASN A 213 -7.43 8.16 9.10
N LYS A 214 -6.88 8.96 8.20
CA LYS A 214 -7.53 10.15 7.64
C LYS A 214 -7.47 10.08 6.12
N ASN A 215 -8.63 10.07 5.50
CA ASN A 215 -8.75 10.16 4.05
C ASN A 215 -9.14 11.58 3.64
N SER A 216 -8.51 12.10 2.60
CA SER A 216 -8.98 13.27 1.89
C SER A 216 -9.59 12.85 0.56
N GLY A 217 -10.54 13.60 0.07
CA GLY A 217 -11.09 13.38 -1.25
C GLY A 217 -12.10 12.23 -1.32
N PHE A 218 -11.85 11.25 -2.15
CA PHE A 218 -12.79 10.19 -2.51
C PHE A 218 -12.65 8.98 -1.60
N SER A 219 -13.00 9.13 -0.33
CA SER A 219 -12.77 8.14 0.73
C SER A 219 -13.45 6.78 0.51
N ASP A 220 -14.46 6.72 -0.35
CA ASP A 220 -15.24 5.51 -0.58
C ASP A 220 -14.77 4.71 -1.81
N ASN A 221 -13.68 5.14 -2.46
CA ASN A 221 -13.25 4.49 -3.71
C ASN A 221 -12.16 3.44 -3.47
N GLN A 222 -12.57 2.34 -2.91
CA GLN A 222 -11.77 1.14 -2.67
C GLN A 222 -11.22 0.54 -3.97
N VAL A 223 -11.85 0.82 -5.12
CA VAL A 223 -11.32 0.45 -6.44
C VAL A 223 -9.95 1.09 -6.70
N LEU A 224 -9.75 2.33 -6.26
CA LEU A 224 -8.46 3.00 -6.40
C LEU A 224 -7.41 2.34 -5.49
N ILE A 225 -7.79 1.99 -4.27
CA ILE A 225 -6.94 1.32 -3.28
C ILE A 225 -6.58 -0.10 -3.74
N SER A 226 -7.54 -0.86 -4.26
CA SER A 226 -7.31 -2.23 -4.73
C SER A 226 -6.50 -2.30 -6.03
N THR A 227 -6.59 -1.28 -6.89
CA THR A 227 -5.87 -1.23 -8.16
C THR A 227 -4.36 -1.02 -7.98
N VAL A 228 -3.94 -0.46 -6.85
CA VAL A 228 -2.54 -0.12 -6.55
C VAL A 228 -1.99 -0.86 -5.34
N ARG A 229 -2.49 -2.04 -5.13
CA ARG A 229 -2.13 -2.95 -4.04
C ARG A 229 -0.62 -3.07 -3.81
N ASP A 230 0.17 -3.20 -4.88
CA ASP A 230 1.62 -3.36 -4.80
C ASP A 230 2.36 -2.11 -4.25
N ILE A 231 1.65 -0.97 -4.12
CA ILE A 231 2.21 0.23 -3.46
C ILE A 231 2.26 0.06 -1.94
N TYR A 232 1.43 -0.82 -1.36
CA TYR A 232 1.35 -1.05 0.08
C TYR A 232 2.37 -2.07 0.62
N ASP A 233 3.03 -2.83 -0.26
CA ASP A 233 3.99 -3.83 0.18
C ASP A 233 5.27 -3.17 0.74
N GLU A 234 5.73 -3.65 1.89
CA GLU A 234 7.00 -3.22 2.47
C GLU A 234 8.16 -3.76 1.64
N ILE A 235 9.13 -2.88 1.37
CA ILE A 235 10.28 -3.19 0.55
C ILE A 235 11.51 -3.37 1.43
N ASP A 236 11.99 -4.61 1.58
CA ASP A 236 13.29 -4.89 2.19
C ASP A 236 14.38 -4.97 1.10
N VAL A 237 15.15 -3.90 0.94
CA VAL A 237 16.22 -3.85 -0.08
C VAL A 237 17.29 -4.91 0.09
N TYR A 238 17.40 -5.51 1.27
CA TYR A 238 18.32 -6.63 1.54
C TYR A 238 17.80 -7.97 1.01
N ASP A 239 16.57 -8.08 0.58
CA ASP A 239 16.03 -9.28 -0.06
C ASP A 239 16.71 -9.52 -1.41
N ASN A 240 16.69 -10.77 -1.88
CA ASN A 240 17.32 -11.09 -3.15
C ASN A 240 16.52 -10.58 -4.35
N TYR A 241 15.19 -10.50 -4.18
CA TYR A 241 14.24 -10.03 -5.18
C TYR A 241 13.27 -9.06 -4.53
N LEU A 242 13.00 -7.97 -5.22
CA LEU A 242 11.98 -7.00 -4.87
C LEU A 242 10.79 -7.24 -5.80
N LYS A 243 9.62 -7.47 -5.22
CA LYS A 243 8.40 -7.78 -5.99
C LYS A 243 7.59 -6.50 -6.23
N PHE A 244 7.29 -6.21 -7.50
CA PHE A 244 6.43 -5.11 -7.92
C PHE A 244 5.51 -5.58 -9.05
N PHE A 245 4.21 -5.32 -8.92
CA PHE A 245 3.22 -5.61 -9.97
C PHE A 245 3.36 -7.03 -10.55
N ASP A 246 3.46 -8.03 -9.64
CA ASP A 246 3.65 -9.46 -9.95
C ASP A 246 4.96 -9.80 -10.70
N LYS A 247 5.94 -8.89 -10.70
CA LYS A 247 7.27 -9.11 -11.26
C LYS A 247 8.36 -9.05 -10.19
N ASN A 248 9.36 -9.90 -10.35
CA ASN A 248 10.51 -9.98 -9.45
C ASN A 248 11.70 -9.24 -10.06
N PHE A 249 12.11 -8.16 -9.42
CA PHE A 249 13.32 -7.41 -9.75
C PHE A 249 14.48 -7.90 -8.91
N VAL A 250 15.64 -8.05 -9.51
CA VAL A 250 16.83 -8.42 -8.74
C VAL A 250 17.27 -7.22 -7.89
N SER A 251 17.37 -7.40 -6.57
CA SER A 251 17.90 -6.34 -5.71
C SER A 251 19.38 -6.05 -6.01
N PRO A 252 19.80 -4.77 -6.04
CA PRO A 252 21.22 -4.44 -6.18
C PRO A 252 22.07 -4.93 -4.99
N LEU A 253 21.46 -5.19 -3.84
CA LEU A 253 22.13 -5.74 -2.67
C LEU A 253 22.10 -7.28 -2.64
N SER A 254 21.50 -7.94 -3.63
CA SER A 254 21.47 -9.41 -3.70
C SER A 254 22.85 -10.00 -4.04
N LYS A 255 23.10 -11.23 -3.57
CA LYS A 255 24.33 -11.96 -3.92
C LYS A 255 24.43 -12.24 -5.43
N THR A 256 23.30 -12.39 -6.10
CA THR A 256 23.23 -12.59 -7.56
C THR A 256 23.39 -11.28 -8.33
N GLY A 257 23.22 -10.14 -7.67
CA GLY A 257 23.35 -8.80 -8.24
C GLY A 257 24.66 -8.57 -8.99
N ILE A 258 25.80 -9.17 -8.54
CA ILE A 258 27.08 -9.06 -9.24
C ILE A 258 27.07 -9.62 -10.68
N ASN A 259 26.08 -10.44 -11.03
CA ASN A 259 25.91 -10.99 -12.37
C ASN A 259 24.99 -10.14 -13.23
N VAL A 260 24.18 -9.31 -12.60
CA VAL A 260 23.09 -8.51 -13.21
C VAL A 260 23.51 -7.05 -13.33
N TYR A 261 24.21 -6.52 -12.32
CA TYR A 261 24.62 -5.11 -12.26
C TYR A 261 26.12 -4.90 -12.48
N ASN A 262 26.47 -3.71 -12.94
CA ASN A 262 27.78 -3.11 -12.81
C ASN A 262 27.78 -2.28 -11.53
N TYR A 263 28.88 -2.30 -10.77
CA TYR A 263 29.05 -1.51 -9.56
C TYR A 263 30.29 -0.66 -9.65
N VAL A 264 30.18 0.59 -9.20
CA VAL A 264 31.26 1.58 -9.20
C VAL A 264 31.31 2.25 -7.83
N LEU A 265 32.46 2.26 -7.18
CA LEU A 265 32.70 3.13 -6.03
C LEU A 265 32.80 4.56 -6.57
N ALA A 266 31.79 5.37 -6.32
CA ALA A 266 31.61 6.67 -6.93
C ALA A 266 32.20 7.80 -6.06
N ASP A 267 31.93 7.75 -4.75
CA ASP A 267 32.30 8.81 -3.82
C ASP A 267 32.46 8.30 -2.39
N THR A 268 32.88 9.18 -1.48
CA THR A 268 32.94 8.95 -0.05
C THR A 268 32.58 10.23 0.70
N ALA A 269 31.76 10.13 1.76
CA ALA A 269 31.37 11.27 2.55
C ALA A 269 31.17 10.93 4.02
N TYR A 270 31.13 11.95 4.88
CA TYR A 270 30.58 11.82 6.22
C TYR A 270 29.08 12.14 6.17
N ILE A 271 28.27 11.18 6.61
CA ILE A 271 26.84 11.33 6.74
C ILE A 271 26.49 11.09 8.20
N ASP A 272 25.87 12.05 8.88
CA ASP A 272 25.55 12.03 10.32
C ASP A 272 26.78 11.66 11.18
N GLY A 273 27.94 12.22 10.84
CA GLY A 273 29.20 11.99 11.55
C GLY A 273 29.84 10.61 11.30
N LYS A 274 29.32 9.79 10.41
CA LYS A 274 29.84 8.46 10.06
C LYS A 274 30.39 8.45 8.64
N TYR A 275 31.56 7.84 8.45
CA TYR A 275 32.18 7.72 7.13
C TYR A 275 31.43 6.67 6.29
N CYS A 276 31.03 7.07 5.09
CA CYS A 276 30.25 6.23 4.19
C CYS A 276 30.88 6.19 2.80
N TYR A 277 30.67 5.08 2.11
CA TYR A 277 31.02 4.87 0.71
C TYR A 277 29.76 4.98 -0.15
N ASN A 278 29.82 5.73 -1.24
CA ASN A 278 28.77 5.73 -2.26
C ASN A 278 29.09 4.70 -3.34
N ILE A 279 28.15 3.81 -3.59
CA ILE A 279 28.23 2.80 -4.64
C ILE A 279 27.13 3.07 -5.65
N PHE A 280 27.54 3.43 -6.86
CA PHE A 280 26.63 3.56 -7.99
C PHE A 280 26.47 2.21 -8.69
N TYR A 281 25.25 1.86 -9.12
CA TYR A 281 24.97 0.61 -9.83
C TYR A 281 24.02 0.83 -11.00
N TYR A 282 24.19 0.02 -12.05
CA TYR A 282 23.39 0.04 -13.27
C TYR A 282 23.38 -1.33 -13.94
N PRO A 283 22.36 -1.66 -14.77
CA PRO A 283 22.24 -2.97 -15.41
C PRO A 283 23.44 -3.33 -16.30
N ARG A 284 23.75 -4.62 -16.36
CA ARG A 284 24.75 -5.17 -17.32
C ARG A 284 24.15 -5.42 -18.69
N ARG A 285 22.86 -5.59 -18.77
CA ARG A 285 22.09 -5.87 -19.99
C ARG A 285 20.85 -5.03 -20.03
N GLU A 286 20.47 -4.60 -21.19
CA GLU A 286 19.20 -3.95 -21.46
C GLU A 286 18.03 -4.95 -21.36
N ASN A 287 16.82 -4.48 -21.10
CA ASN A 287 15.58 -5.26 -21.06
C ASN A 287 15.51 -6.36 -19.96
N GLU A 288 16.25 -6.22 -18.87
CA GLU A 288 16.10 -7.04 -17.66
C GLU A 288 15.28 -6.28 -16.61
N LEU A 289 14.57 -7.02 -15.74
CA LEU A 289 13.86 -6.44 -14.59
C LEU A 289 14.87 -6.06 -13.51
N THR A 290 15.37 -4.85 -13.62
CA THR A 290 16.50 -4.31 -12.86
C THR A 290 16.30 -2.85 -12.53
N PHE A 291 17.16 -2.33 -11.66
CA PHE A 291 17.20 -0.93 -11.28
C PHE A 291 18.52 -0.29 -11.69
N SER A 292 18.56 1.02 -11.73
CA SER A 292 19.74 1.85 -11.66
C SER A 292 19.64 2.76 -10.43
N GLY A 293 20.78 3.21 -9.92
CA GLY A 293 20.79 4.09 -8.75
C GLY A 293 22.09 4.02 -7.98
N ASP A 294 22.04 4.43 -6.74
CA ASP A 294 23.17 4.44 -5.83
C ASP A 294 22.74 4.10 -4.40
N PHE A 295 23.72 3.77 -3.58
CA PHE A 295 23.52 3.63 -2.16
C PHE A 295 24.76 4.06 -1.38
N TRP A 296 24.51 4.58 -0.18
CA TRP A 296 25.53 4.89 0.79
C TRP A 296 25.63 3.80 1.84
N VAL A 297 26.84 3.36 2.13
CA VAL A 297 27.10 2.30 3.10
C VAL A 297 28.16 2.74 4.11
N ASN A 298 27.89 2.52 5.39
CA ASN A 298 28.80 2.87 6.48
C ASN A 298 30.05 1.97 6.45
N ASP A 299 31.23 2.52 6.74
CA ASP A 299 32.52 1.83 6.64
C ASP A 299 32.82 0.86 7.80
N THR A 300 32.05 0.95 8.87
CA THR A 300 32.29 0.16 10.09
C THR A 300 31.27 -0.98 10.22
N THR A 301 29.98 -0.66 10.11
CA THR A 301 28.87 -1.61 10.27
C THR A 301 28.50 -2.31 8.96
N TRP A 302 28.87 -1.76 7.84
CA TRP A 302 28.49 -2.19 6.47
C TRP A 302 26.97 -2.19 6.26
N ALA A 303 26.27 -1.37 7.06
CA ALA A 303 24.85 -1.10 6.91
C ALA A 303 24.61 -0.03 5.87
N ILE A 304 23.50 -0.14 5.17
CA ILE A 304 23.02 0.90 4.24
C ILE A 304 22.56 2.10 5.06
N LYS A 305 23.00 3.30 4.67
CA LYS A 305 22.56 4.57 5.24
C LYS A 305 21.40 5.16 4.43
N ASP A 306 21.53 5.13 3.12
CA ASP A 306 20.44 5.42 2.19
C ASP A 306 20.64 4.68 0.86
N ILE A 307 19.55 4.49 0.12
CA ILE A 307 19.56 3.80 -1.16
C ILE A 307 18.45 4.38 -2.07
N ASN A 308 18.83 4.61 -3.32
CA ASN A 308 17.96 5.02 -4.40
C ASN A 308 17.85 3.91 -5.45
N LEU A 309 16.63 3.55 -5.83
CA LEU A 309 16.36 2.59 -6.89
C LEU A 309 15.42 3.23 -7.92
N GLU A 310 15.87 3.29 -9.15
CA GLU A 310 15.05 3.72 -10.30
C GLU A 310 14.92 2.55 -11.28
N MET A 311 13.71 2.24 -11.69
CA MET A 311 13.44 1.17 -12.65
C MET A 311 14.19 1.45 -13.96
N SER A 312 14.95 0.46 -14.43
CA SER A 312 15.72 0.61 -15.68
C SER A 312 14.81 0.80 -16.90
N GLU A 313 15.18 1.67 -17.82
CA GLU A 313 14.39 2.02 -19.02
C GLU A 313 13.93 0.82 -19.86
N GLY A 314 14.69 -0.27 -19.87
CA GLY A 314 14.36 -1.49 -20.58
C GLY A 314 13.41 -2.44 -19.85
N ALA A 315 13.07 -2.17 -18.59
CA ALA A 315 12.15 -3.02 -17.83
C ALA A 315 10.71 -2.77 -18.30
N ASN A 316 10.05 -3.80 -18.79
CA ASN A 316 8.67 -3.68 -19.28
C ASN A 316 7.68 -4.17 -18.23
N LEU A 317 6.98 -3.24 -17.60
CA LEU A 317 5.82 -3.47 -16.75
C LEU A 317 4.59 -2.92 -17.45
N ASN A 318 3.57 -3.76 -17.66
CA ASN A 318 2.30 -3.29 -18.21
C ASN A 318 1.75 -2.12 -17.37
N TRP A 319 1.38 -1.02 -18.03
CA TRP A 319 0.77 0.19 -17.41
C TRP A 319 1.71 1.02 -16.50
N VAL A 320 2.94 0.57 -16.22
CA VAL A 320 3.90 1.26 -15.35
C VAL A 320 5.07 1.75 -16.20
N LYS A 321 5.27 3.05 -16.26
CA LYS A 321 6.37 3.70 -16.97
C LYS A 321 7.66 3.73 -16.17
N GLY A 322 7.54 3.91 -14.86
CA GLY A 322 8.67 4.01 -13.96
C GLY A 322 8.31 3.68 -12.52
N VAL A 323 9.27 3.17 -11.80
CA VAL A 323 9.24 2.96 -10.35
C VAL A 323 10.47 3.62 -9.77
N TYR A 324 10.27 4.40 -8.72
CA TYR A 324 11.33 5.03 -7.95
C TYR A 324 11.15 4.73 -6.47
N ILE A 325 12.25 4.34 -5.81
CA ILE A 325 12.27 4.00 -4.39
C ILE A 325 13.46 4.72 -3.75
N GLU A 326 13.23 5.28 -2.58
CA GLU A 326 14.24 5.92 -1.75
C GLU A 326 14.06 5.47 -0.32
N GLN A 327 15.10 4.90 0.29
CA GLN A 327 15.07 4.52 1.69
C GLN A 327 16.22 5.17 2.45
N GLU A 328 15.88 5.80 3.57
CA GLU A 328 16.83 6.38 4.51
C GLU A 328 16.81 5.59 5.82
N TYR A 329 17.99 5.34 6.36
CA TYR A 329 18.18 4.63 7.61
C TYR A 329 18.82 5.54 8.64
N ASP A 330 18.31 5.51 9.86
CA ASP A 330 18.91 6.23 10.99
C ASP A 330 19.67 5.27 11.91
N VAL A 331 20.59 5.82 12.68
CA VAL A 331 21.48 5.02 13.53
C VAL A 331 20.95 5.00 14.96
N LEU A 332 20.56 3.79 15.40
CA LEU A 332 20.30 3.56 16.81
C LEU A 332 21.61 3.12 17.49
N SER A 333 22.08 3.88 18.48
CA SER A 333 23.24 3.50 19.33
C SER A 333 24.45 2.93 18.57
N ASP A 334 25.09 3.72 17.74
CA ASP A 334 26.38 3.46 17.06
C ASP A 334 26.50 2.23 16.13
N SER A 335 25.62 1.25 16.19
CA SER A 335 25.82 -0.03 15.48
C SER A 335 24.61 -0.58 14.72
N VAL A 336 23.39 -0.11 14.98
CA VAL A 336 22.19 -0.60 14.34
C VAL A 336 21.55 0.49 13.49
N PHE A 337 21.34 0.20 12.22
CA PHE A 337 20.70 1.10 11.27
C PHE A 337 19.24 0.65 11.09
N LEU A 338 18.32 1.54 11.39
CA LEU A 338 16.88 1.31 11.34
C LEU A 338 16.27 2.16 10.23
N LEU A 339 15.29 1.62 9.55
CA LEU A 339 14.56 2.36 8.53
C LEU A 339 13.88 3.58 9.18
N LYS A 340 14.16 4.76 8.63
CA LYS A 340 13.61 6.04 9.08
C LYS A 340 12.55 6.54 8.12
N ARG A 341 12.83 6.42 6.83
CA ARG A 341 11.96 6.86 5.75
C ARG A 341 11.99 5.88 4.59
N ASP A 342 10.83 5.52 4.09
CA ASP A 342 10.64 4.76 2.86
C ASP A 342 9.73 5.55 1.92
N PHE A 343 10.23 5.89 0.75
CA PHE A 343 9.49 6.57 -0.28
C PHE A 343 9.40 5.70 -1.52
N PHE A 344 8.20 5.53 -2.02
CA PHE A 344 7.90 4.81 -3.25
C PHE A 344 7.08 5.69 -4.19
N GLN A 345 7.42 5.70 -5.48
CA GLN A 345 6.62 6.33 -6.52
C GLN A 345 6.54 5.41 -7.74
N ALA A 346 5.34 5.17 -8.24
CA ALA A 346 5.08 4.56 -9.54
C ALA A 346 4.39 5.53 -10.49
N ASP A 347 4.83 5.57 -11.74
CA ASP A 347 4.21 6.35 -12.84
C ASP A 347 3.34 5.41 -13.69
N PHE A 348 2.03 5.49 -13.52
CA PHE A 348 1.06 4.69 -14.28
C PHE A 348 0.57 5.45 -15.50
N ALA A 349 0.58 4.80 -16.66
CA ALA A 349 0.00 5.36 -17.88
C ALA A 349 -0.58 4.28 -18.80
N LEU A 350 -1.72 4.58 -19.39
CA LEU A 350 -2.41 3.66 -20.31
C LEU A 350 -1.76 3.55 -21.70
N ARG A 351 -0.80 4.43 -22.01
CA ARG A 351 -0.11 4.47 -23.30
C ARG A 351 1.38 4.65 -23.08
N ASP A 352 2.16 3.92 -23.83
CA ASP A 352 3.61 4.02 -23.85
C ASP A 352 4.05 5.19 -24.75
N LYS A 353 3.86 6.41 -24.25
CA LYS A 353 4.35 7.66 -24.85
C LYS A 353 4.83 8.56 -23.73
N GLU A 354 5.93 9.29 -23.93
CA GLU A 354 6.50 10.21 -22.94
C GLU A 354 5.50 11.27 -22.45
N ASP A 355 4.68 11.78 -23.37
CA ASP A 355 3.65 12.78 -23.11
C ASP A 355 2.29 12.21 -22.71
N ALA A 356 2.19 10.89 -22.51
CA ALA A 356 0.94 10.28 -22.09
C ALA A 356 0.58 10.69 -20.68
N ARG A 357 -0.64 11.15 -20.50
CA ARG A 357 -1.26 11.42 -19.20
C ARG A 357 -1.35 10.13 -18.41
N GLY A 358 -1.13 10.24 -17.12
CA GLY A 358 -1.12 9.11 -16.22
C GLY A 358 -1.45 9.51 -14.79
N VAL A 359 -1.12 8.62 -13.87
CA VAL A 359 -1.32 8.81 -12.45
C VAL A 359 -0.03 8.42 -11.74
N TYR A 360 0.46 9.26 -10.83
CA TYR A 360 1.44 8.84 -9.85
C TYR A 360 0.73 8.18 -8.68
N GLY A 361 1.22 7.02 -8.27
CA GLY A 361 0.97 6.48 -6.96
C GLY A 361 2.22 6.68 -6.12
N LYS A 362 2.10 7.41 -5.02
CA LYS A 362 3.21 7.69 -4.11
C LYS A 362 2.89 7.14 -2.73
N ARG A 363 3.87 6.60 -2.07
CA ARG A 363 3.81 6.22 -0.65
C ARG A 363 5.02 6.77 0.07
N THR A 364 4.79 7.46 1.16
CA THR A 364 5.83 7.87 2.11
C THR A 364 5.56 7.21 3.44
N VAL A 365 6.51 6.47 3.97
CA VAL A 365 6.41 5.87 5.30
C VAL A 365 7.55 6.39 6.17
N LEU A 366 7.20 6.85 7.35
CA LEU A 366 8.15 7.32 8.35
C LEU A 366 8.05 6.45 9.59
N TYR A 367 9.18 6.16 10.20
CA TYR A 367 9.31 5.24 11.30
C TYR A 367 10.00 5.91 12.48
N ASP A 368 9.45 5.74 13.69
CA ASP A 368 10.07 6.20 14.93
C ASP A 368 9.64 5.34 16.13
N GLN A 369 10.02 5.75 17.33
CA GLN A 369 9.67 5.09 18.59
C GLN A 369 9.99 3.59 18.59
N TYR A 370 11.15 3.23 18.05
CA TYR A 370 11.62 1.85 18.10
C TYR A 370 11.83 1.37 19.53
N GLU A 371 11.24 0.22 19.87
CA GLU A 371 11.39 -0.51 21.11
C GLU A 371 11.85 -1.93 20.83
N PHE A 372 12.76 -2.45 21.65
CA PHE A 372 13.30 -3.80 21.47
C PHE A 372 13.24 -4.59 22.76
N ASP A 373 13.15 -5.92 22.64
CA ASP A 373 13.22 -6.91 23.71
C ASP A 373 12.20 -6.71 24.84
N ASN A 374 11.07 -6.07 24.53
CA ASN A 374 9.89 -6.04 25.39
C ASN A 374 9.10 -7.34 25.21
N GLU A 375 9.27 -8.29 26.14
CA GLU A 375 8.63 -9.60 26.07
C GLU A 375 7.09 -9.48 26.04
N ARG A 376 6.49 -9.96 24.97
CA ARG A 376 5.05 -10.06 24.76
C ARG A 376 4.67 -11.54 24.54
N PRO A 377 3.63 -12.05 25.24
CA PRO A 377 3.22 -13.44 25.03
C PRO A 377 2.64 -13.64 23.63
N SER A 378 2.72 -14.86 23.08
CA SER A 378 2.19 -15.20 21.77
C SER A 378 0.69 -14.86 21.61
N SER A 379 -0.08 -14.89 22.72
CA SER A 379 -1.49 -14.46 22.73
C SER A 379 -1.67 -12.96 22.41
N PHE A 380 -0.64 -12.17 22.61
CA PHE A 380 -0.66 -10.75 22.22
C PHE A 380 -0.78 -10.57 20.72
N TYR A 381 -0.09 -11.41 19.93
CA TYR A 381 -0.10 -11.37 18.47
C TYR A 381 -1.36 -11.97 17.86
N ASN A 382 -2.03 -12.87 18.57
CA ASN A 382 -3.28 -13.53 18.16
C ASN A 382 -4.54 -12.78 18.59
N LYS A 383 -4.47 -11.46 18.73
CA LYS A 383 -5.64 -10.64 19.10
C LYS A 383 -6.70 -10.66 18.00
N GLN A 384 -7.95 -10.41 18.43
CA GLN A 384 -9.14 -10.45 17.58
C GLN A 384 -9.11 -9.46 16.40
N VAL A 385 -9.85 -9.78 15.34
CA VAL A 385 -9.89 -9.21 14.02
C VAL A 385 -10.21 -7.71 13.96
N ASN A 386 -11.08 -7.21 14.83
CA ASN A 386 -11.58 -5.85 14.74
C ASN A 386 -10.90 -4.90 15.72
N ARG A 387 -9.67 -4.56 15.39
CA ARG A 387 -8.94 -3.52 16.09
C ARG A 387 -9.20 -2.12 15.54
N PHE A 388 -9.94 -2.06 14.46
CA PHE A 388 -10.34 -0.81 13.82
C PHE A 388 -11.61 -0.31 14.48
N ARG A 389 -11.46 0.46 15.55
CA ARG A 389 -12.59 1.15 16.20
C ARG A 389 -12.95 2.39 15.37
N GLU A 390 -14.22 2.80 15.46
CA GLU A 390 -14.71 4.03 14.83
C GLU A 390 -13.84 5.25 15.14
N GLU A 391 -13.31 5.32 16.35
CA GLU A 391 -12.40 6.35 16.85
C GLU A 391 -11.12 6.51 15.99
N VAL A 392 -10.66 5.44 15.34
CA VAL A 392 -9.46 5.45 14.49
C VAL A 392 -9.66 6.28 13.24
N TYR A 393 -10.87 6.28 12.70
CA TYR A 393 -11.23 7.01 11.48
C TYR A 393 -11.75 8.43 11.76
N ASN A 394 -12.06 8.73 13.00
CA ASN A 394 -12.63 10.02 13.44
C ASN A 394 -11.70 10.74 14.43
N ARG A 395 -10.38 10.65 14.22
CA ARG A 395 -9.40 11.36 15.03
C ARG A 395 -9.47 12.87 14.82
N GLU A 396 -9.44 13.62 15.93
CA GLU A 396 -9.40 15.08 15.92
C GLU A 396 -8.05 15.61 15.42
N ASP A 397 -8.02 16.88 15.01
CA ASP A 397 -6.81 17.51 14.46
C ASP A 397 -5.62 17.52 15.43
N ASP A 398 -5.87 17.54 16.74
CA ASP A 398 -4.80 17.51 17.74
C ASP A 398 -4.06 16.16 17.73
N PHE A 399 -4.78 15.04 17.51
CA PHE A 399 -4.13 13.74 17.29
C PHE A 399 -3.16 13.77 16.11
N TRP A 400 -3.57 14.39 15.00
CA TRP A 400 -2.74 14.47 13.80
C TRP A 400 -1.53 15.38 13.99
N LYS A 401 -1.66 16.51 14.71
CA LYS A 401 -0.53 17.38 15.05
C LYS A 401 0.53 16.66 15.90
N GLU A 402 0.11 15.79 16.82
CA GLU A 402 1.02 15.04 17.69
C GLU A 402 1.66 13.82 17.02
N ASN A 403 0.97 13.22 16.03
CA ASN A 403 1.37 11.93 15.46
C ASN A 403 1.90 11.99 14.03
N ARG A 404 1.78 13.12 13.33
CA ARG A 404 2.51 13.33 12.08
C ARG A 404 3.99 13.41 12.36
N LEU A 405 4.77 12.61 11.65
CA LEU A 405 6.23 12.63 11.73
C LEU A 405 6.84 13.64 10.76
N GLU A 406 6.08 14.10 9.80
CA GLU A 406 6.40 15.16 8.85
C GLU A 406 5.21 16.12 8.77
N GLU A 407 5.46 17.43 8.93
CA GLU A 407 4.39 18.40 8.73
C GLU A 407 3.96 18.40 7.26
N LEU A 408 2.65 18.48 7.04
CA LEU A 408 2.15 18.68 5.69
C LEU A 408 2.70 20.00 5.15
N ASN A 409 3.29 19.96 3.97
CA ASN A 409 3.72 21.17 3.28
C ASN A 409 2.50 22.05 2.90
N GLY A 410 2.74 23.23 2.34
CA GLY A 410 1.66 24.17 1.96
C GLY A 410 0.70 23.56 0.96
N ASP A 411 1.24 22.82 0.00
CA ASP A 411 0.51 22.20 -1.10
C ASP A 411 -0.33 21.02 -0.60
N GLU A 412 0.19 20.16 0.27
CA GLU A 412 -0.55 19.05 0.87
C GLU A 412 -1.70 19.51 1.77
N ARG A 413 -1.56 20.64 2.47
CA ARG A 413 -2.68 21.25 3.22
C ARG A 413 -3.74 21.80 2.27
N GLY A 414 -3.32 22.44 1.19
CA GLY A 414 -4.19 22.92 0.12
C GLY A 414 -4.99 21.81 -0.53
N VAL A 415 -4.41 20.59 -0.65
CA VAL A 415 -5.11 19.42 -1.20
C VAL A 415 -6.37 19.07 -0.41
N TYR A 416 -6.34 19.08 0.93
CA TYR A 416 -7.53 18.80 1.73
C TYR A 416 -8.64 19.82 1.46
N GLU A 417 -8.30 21.13 1.48
CA GLU A 417 -9.25 22.21 1.23
C GLU A 417 -9.79 22.21 -0.20
N MET A 418 -8.92 21.97 -1.17
CA MET A 418 -9.27 21.83 -2.59
C MET A 418 -10.25 20.67 -2.82
N LEU A 419 -9.94 19.50 -2.29
CA LEU A 419 -10.77 18.30 -2.46
C LEU A 419 -12.13 18.44 -1.75
N ASP A 420 -12.17 19.06 -0.58
CA ASP A 420 -13.45 19.37 0.11
C ASP A 420 -14.28 20.38 -0.68
N THR A 421 -13.65 21.39 -1.26
CA THR A 421 -14.31 22.34 -2.16
C THR A 421 -14.83 21.64 -3.42
N LEU A 422 -14.00 20.78 -4.02
CA LEU A 422 -14.33 20.03 -5.24
C LEU A 422 -15.58 19.16 -5.06
N LYS A 423 -15.73 18.52 -3.89
CA LYS A 423 -16.94 17.75 -3.54
C LYS A 423 -18.24 18.57 -3.57
N THR A 424 -18.15 19.90 -3.48
CA THR A 424 -19.34 20.77 -3.55
C THR A 424 -19.73 21.12 -4.98
N VAL A 425 -18.82 20.96 -5.95
CA VAL A 425 -19.02 21.34 -7.35
C VAL A 425 -19.95 20.34 -8.06
N LYS A 426 -21.06 20.81 -8.61
CA LYS A 426 -22.10 19.96 -9.28
C LYS A 426 -21.55 19.14 -10.44
N GLN A 427 -20.67 19.72 -11.26
CA GLN A 427 -20.08 19.03 -12.42
C GLN A 427 -19.17 17.90 -11.97
N PHE A 428 -18.38 18.15 -10.94
CA PHE A 428 -17.54 17.14 -10.33
C PHE A 428 -18.38 15.99 -9.75
N LYS A 429 -19.40 16.28 -8.92
CA LYS A 429 -20.31 15.26 -8.41
C LYS A 429 -20.88 14.37 -9.52
N ARG A 430 -21.25 14.98 -10.64
CA ARG A 430 -21.75 14.23 -11.79
C ARG A 430 -20.70 13.29 -12.42
N LEU A 431 -19.49 13.79 -12.64
CA LEU A 431 -18.37 12.98 -13.18
C LEU A 431 -18.01 11.86 -12.23
N TYR A 432 -17.88 12.17 -10.96
CA TYR A 432 -17.59 11.22 -9.90
C TYR A 432 -18.64 10.11 -9.85
N ASN A 433 -19.94 10.47 -9.79
CA ASN A 433 -21.02 9.49 -9.75
C ASN A 433 -21.03 8.57 -11.01
N ILE A 434 -20.74 9.13 -12.19
CA ILE A 434 -20.63 8.32 -13.42
C ILE A 434 -19.46 7.34 -13.31
N SER A 435 -18.29 7.81 -12.90
CA SER A 435 -17.08 6.97 -12.77
C SER A 435 -17.28 5.89 -11.70
N THR A 436 -17.83 6.25 -10.56
CA THR A 436 -18.15 5.30 -9.48
C THR A 436 -19.20 4.29 -9.91
N ALA A 437 -20.25 4.74 -10.61
CA ALA A 437 -21.28 3.85 -11.14
C ALA A 437 -20.73 2.83 -12.15
N LEU A 438 -19.77 3.22 -12.99
CA LEU A 438 -19.10 2.31 -13.91
C LEU A 438 -18.15 1.33 -13.19
N ALA A 439 -17.47 1.79 -12.15
CA ALA A 439 -16.51 0.98 -11.41
C ALA A 439 -17.19 0.02 -10.43
N THR A 440 -18.14 0.50 -9.64
CA THR A 440 -18.81 -0.25 -8.58
C THR A 440 -20.12 -0.91 -8.99
N GLY A 441 -20.72 -0.41 -10.05
CA GLY A 441 -22.07 -0.78 -10.46
C GLY A 441 -23.18 -0.06 -9.68
N TYR A 442 -22.85 0.91 -8.82
CA TYR A 442 -23.82 1.64 -8.00
C TYR A 442 -23.79 3.15 -8.26
N ILE A 443 -24.97 3.77 -8.23
CA ILE A 443 -25.15 5.22 -8.29
C ILE A 443 -25.51 5.68 -6.89
N ASP A 444 -24.71 6.57 -6.33
CA ASP A 444 -24.88 7.14 -5.00
C ASP A 444 -25.98 8.24 -5.00
N PHE A 445 -26.89 8.17 -4.02
CA PHE A 445 -27.97 9.13 -3.74
C PHE A 445 -27.95 9.63 -2.28
N ASP A 446 -26.79 9.77 -1.69
CA ASP A 446 -26.61 10.29 -0.32
C ASP A 446 -27.34 9.44 0.73
N GLY A 447 -26.74 8.33 1.09
CA GLY A 447 -27.28 7.36 2.05
C GLY A 447 -28.06 6.20 1.43
N TRP A 448 -28.24 6.22 0.12
CA TRP A 448 -28.84 5.13 -0.63
C TRP A 448 -28.20 4.98 -2.00
N ASP A 449 -27.71 3.79 -2.31
CA ASP A 449 -27.13 3.45 -3.60
C ASP A 449 -28.15 2.73 -4.47
N TYR A 450 -28.37 3.24 -5.69
CA TYR A 450 -29.11 2.51 -6.72
C TYR A 450 -28.19 1.55 -7.46
N GLY A 451 -28.56 0.28 -7.52
CA GLY A 451 -27.77 -0.70 -8.27
C GLY A 451 -28.08 -2.17 -7.92
N PRO A 452 -27.25 -3.10 -8.41
CA PRO A 452 -26.24 -2.94 -9.44
C PRO A 452 -26.81 -2.55 -10.80
N ILE A 453 -26.28 -1.50 -11.44
CA ILE A 453 -26.82 -0.94 -12.71
C ILE A 453 -26.75 -1.95 -13.87
N PHE A 454 -25.73 -2.81 -13.88
CA PHE A 454 -25.54 -3.84 -14.91
C PHE A 454 -26.62 -4.92 -14.89
N SER A 455 -27.40 -5.03 -13.81
CA SER A 455 -28.53 -5.95 -13.68
C SER A 455 -29.89 -5.31 -13.92
N THR A 456 -29.94 -4.00 -14.28
CA THR A 456 -31.17 -3.25 -14.50
C THR A 456 -31.98 -3.83 -15.68
N VAL A 457 -31.29 -4.28 -16.74
CA VAL A 457 -31.93 -4.96 -17.86
C VAL A 457 -31.28 -6.34 -18.01
N GLY A 458 -32.10 -7.36 -18.12
CA GLY A 458 -31.66 -8.74 -18.34
C GLY A 458 -32.54 -9.45 -19.34
N PHE A 459 -32.10 -10.60 -19.82
CA PHE A 459 -32.85 -11.47 -20.71
C PHE A 459 -32.63 -12.94 -20.34
N ASN A 460 -33.72 -13.70 -20.27
CA ASN A 460 -33.68 -15.17 -20.17
C ASN A 460 -34.94 -15.77 -20.79
N ASP A 461 -34.94 -17.10 -20.99
CA ASP A 461 -36.00 -17.80 -21.72
C ASP A 461 -37.34 -17.84 -20.97
N VAL A 462 -37.34 -17.67 -19.66
CA VAL A 462 -38.56 -17.65 -18.81
C VAL A 462 -39.18 -16.24 -18.80
N GLU A 463 -38.42 -15.25 -18.51
CA GLU A 463 -38.89 -13.86 -18.29
C GLU A 463 -38.94 -13.06 -19.60
N GLY A 464 -38.22 -13.49 -20.65
CA GLY A 464 -37.94 -12.66 -21.81
C GLY A 464 -37.08 -11.48 -21.40
N ILE A 465 -37.49 -10.27 -21.75
CA ILE A 465 -36.90 -9.05 -21.22
C ILE A 465 -37.29 -8.93 -19.74
N ARG A 466 -36.29 -8.65 -18.89
CA ARG A 466 -36.45 -8.38 -17.47
C ARG A 466 -35.99 -6.96 -17.17
N LEU A 467 -36.82 -6.19 -16.48
CA LEU A 467 -36.42 -4.93 -15.88
C LEU A 467 -36.30 -5.08 -14.39
N ARG A 468 -35.20 -4.59 -13.80
CA ARG A 468 -34.90 -4.63 -12.36
C ARG A 468 -34.58 -3.22 -11.87
N GLY A 469 -35.16 -2.84 -10.74
CA GLY A 469 -34.76 -1.68 -9.96
C GLY A 469 -34.45 -2.12 -8.53
N GLY A 470 -33.37 -1.64 -7.96
CA GLY A 470 -32.98 -1.98 -6.61
C GLY A 470 -31.87 -1.08 -6.08
N GLY A 471 -31.50 -1.31 -4.83
CA GLY A 471 -30.46 -0.55 -4.18
C GLY A 471 -30.18 -1.05 -2.77
N ARG A 472 -29.30 -0.32 -2.11
CA ARG A 472 -28.89 -0.59 -0.73
C ARG A 472 -28.76 0.71 0.06
N THR A 473 -28.97 0.65 1.36
CA THR A 473 -28.56 1.74 2.24
C THR A 473 -27.03 1.79 2.28
N TYR A 474 -26.46 2.98 2.11
CA TYR A 474 -25.02 3.17 2.15
C TYR A 474 -24.70 4.59 2.60
N PHE A 475 -24.27 4.74 3.85
CA PHE A 475 -23.83 6.01 4.41
C PHE A 475 -22.31 6.08 4.43
N SER A 476 -21.66 4.94 4.67
CA SER A 476 -20.20 4.76 4.62
C SER A 476 -19.83 3.28 4.52
N GLN A 477 -18.57 3.00 4.24
CA GLN A 477 -17.99 1.65 4.35
C GLN A 477 -17.99 1.09 5.78
N HIS A 478 -18.34 1.93 6.79
CA HIS A 478 -18.30 1.57 8.20
C HIS A 478 -19.69 1.39 8.80
N ASP A 479 -20.72 1.30 7.97
CA ASP A 479 -22.11 1.14 8.43
C ASP A 479 -22.28 -0.11 9.28
N LYS A 480 -22.89 0.03 10.46
CA LYS A 480 -23.19 -1.09 11.36
C LYS A 480 -24.43 -1.90 10.94
N TRP A 481 -25.19 -1.41 9.99
CA TRP A 481 -26.36 -2.10 9.42
C TRP A 481 -26.51 -1.78 7.95
N ARG A 482 -27.14 -2.68 7.23
CA ARG A 482 -27.45 -2.51 5.81
C ARG A 482 -28.78 -3.14 5.47
N ILE A 483 -29.57 -2.45 4.67
CA ILE A 483 -30.76 -2.99 4.02
C ILE A 483 -30.49 -2.92 2.51
N GLU A 484 -30.65 -4.05 1.84
CA GLU A 484 -30.52 -4.16 0.39
C GLU A 484 -31.73 -4.84 -0.18
N GLY A 485 -32.18 -4.41 -1.36
CA GLY A 485 -33.32 -5.02 -2.00
C GLY A 485 -33.52 -4.60 -3.44
N TYR A 486 -34.37 -5.33 -4.13
CA TYR A 486 -34.76 -5.05 -5.49
C TYR A 486 -36.17 -5.55 -5.79
N GLY A 487 -36.79 -4.93 -6.81
CA GLY A 487 -37.95 -5.42 -7.52
C GLY A 487 -37.61 -5.65 -9.00
N ALA A 488 -38.19 -6.68 -9.60
CA ALA A 488 -38.00 -6.97 -11.02
C ALA A 488 -39.29 -7.48 -11.66
N TYR A 489 -39.44 -7.22 -12.96
CA TYR A 489 -40.60 -7.67 -13.74
C TYR A 489 -40.13 -8.35 -15.02
N GLY A 490 -40.61 -9.57 -15.26
CA GLY A 490 -40.41 -10.32 -16.49
C GLY A 490 -41.58 -10.09 -17.46
N PHE A 491 -41.28 -9.71 -18.69
CA PHE A 491 -42.32 -9.37 -19.69
C PHE A 491 -42.93 -10.59 -20.36
N LYS A 492 -42.26 -11.73 -20.39
CA LYS A 492 -42.77 -12.98 -20.99
C LYS A 492 -43.67 -13.74 -20.01
N ASP A 493 -43.20 -13.91 -18.76
CA ASP A 493 -43.93 -14.64 -17.73
C ASP A 493 -44.94 -13.78 -16.96
N ASN A 494 -44.92 -12.46 -17.15
CA ASN A 494 -45.77 -11.47 -16.50
C ASN A 494 -45.78 -11.55 -14.97
N LYS A 495 -44.65 -11.95 -14.38
CA LYS A 495 -44.49 -12.11 -12.92
C LYS A 495 -43.61 -11.02 -12.35
N PHE A 496 -43.99 -10.54 -11.16
CA PHE A 496 -43.13 -9.67 -10.34
C PHE A 496 -42.24 -10.54 -9.42
N LYS A 497 -40.96 -10.16 -9.34
CA LYS A 497 -39.95 -10.78 -8.49
C LYS A 497 -39.38 -9.72 -7.57
N TYR A 498 -38.85 -10.15 -6.44
CA TYR A 498 -38.21 -9.25 -5.48
C TYR A 498 -37.17 -9.99 -4.64
N GLY A 499 -36.31 -9.22 -4.03
CA GLY A 499 -35.43 -9.67 -2.95
C GLY A 499 -35.21 -8.54 -1.97
N ILE A 500 -35.16 -8.88 -0.68
CA ILE A 500 -34.83 -7.97 0.41
C ILE A 500 -33.97 -8.68 1.43
N GLN A 501 -32.94 -8.02 1.94
CA GLN A 501 -32.08 -8.51 2.99
C GLN A 501 -31.71 -7.37 3.93
N GLY A 502 -31.69 -7.66 5.23
CA GLY A 502 -31.15 -6.80 6.27
C GLY A 502 -30.00 -7.48 6.98
N LYS A 503 -28.96 -6.73 7.29
CA LYS A 503 -27.80 -7.18 8.09
C LYS A 503 -27.55 -6.15 9.18
N ILE A 504 -27.17 -6.61 10.39
CA ILE A 504 -26.78 -5.74 11.50
C ILE A 504 -25.57 -6.32 12.23
N LEU A 505 -24.57 -5.50 12.47
CA LEU A 505 -23.38 -5.79 13.26
C LEU A 505 -23.66 -5.42 14.73
N LEU A 506 -23.83 -6.43 15.59
CA LEU A 506 -24.15 -6.24 17.00
C LEU A 506 -22.90 -6.11 17.88
N ASP A 507 -21.86 -6.86 17.56
CA ASP A 507 -20.58 -6.83 18.25
C ASP A 507 -19.45 -6.66 17.21
N PRO A 508 -18.83 -5.48 17.12
CA PRO A 508 -17.72 -5.25 16.20
C PRO A 508 -16.46 -6.06 16.53
N ASP A 509 -16.20 -6.34 17.82
CA ASP A 509 -14.97 -6.99 18.26
C ASP A 509 -14.90 -8.45 17.80
N ASN A 510 -16.01 -9.18 17.92
CA ASN A 510 -16.12 -10.57 17.46
C ASN A 510 -16.88 -10.69 16.14
N ARG A 511 -17.23 -9.58 15.52
CA ARG A 511 -18.06 -9.50 14.31
C ARG A 511 -19.35 -10.33 14.40
N LEU A 512 -20.10 -10.12 15.48
CA LEU A 512 -21.42 -10.75 15.60
C LEU A 512 -22.41 -10.05 14.66
N ILE A 513 -22.74 -10.72 13.57
CA ILE A 513 -23.67 -10.21 12.55
C ILE A 513 -24.93 -11.08 12.56
N VAL A 514 -26.08 -10.40 12.59
CA VAL A 514 -27.38 -11.04 12.35
C VAL A 514 -27.89 -10.59 11.01
N SER A 515 -28.35 -11.51 10.17
CA SER A 515 -28.92 -11.24 8.87
C SER A 515 -30.23 -11.98 8.65
N ALA A 516 -31.18 -11.31 8.01
CA ALA A 516 -32.44 -11.91 7.60
C ALA A 516 -32.84 -11.39 6.22
N GLY A 517 -33.44 -12.26 5.40
CA GLY A 517 -33.89 -11.87 4.08
C GLY A 517 -34.87 -12.85 3.45
N ASN A 518 -35.56 -12.34 2.43
CA ASN A 518 -36.43 -13.15 1.57
C ASN A 518 -36.24 -12.75 0.11
N ARG A 519 -36.27 -13.74 -0.77
CA ARG A 519 -36.17 -13.56 -2.21
C ARG A 519 -37.12 -14.47 -2.96
N ARG A 520 -37.92 -13.89 -3.85
CA ARG A 520 -38.70 -14.61 -4.84
C ARG A 520 -38.20 -14.26 -6.23
N ASP A 521 -37.60 -15.21 -6.92
CA ASP A 521 -36.94 -14.95 -8.20
C ASP A 521 -36.83 -16.24 -9.05
N VAL A 522 -36.26 -16.11 -10.25
CA VAL A 522 -35.94 -17.22 -11.16
C VAL A 522 -34.43 -17.43 -11.17
N GLU A 523 -33.96 -18.67 -10.93
CA GLU A 523 -32.56 -19.00 -10.96
C GLU A 523 -32.28 -20.41 -11.51
N GLN A 524 -31.04 -20.65 -11.92
CA GLN A 524 -30.56 -21.99 -12.28
C GLN A 524 -30.06 -22.69 -11.02
N LEU A 525 -30.66 -23.84 -10.71
CA LEU A 525 -30.25 -24.63 -9.57
C LEU A 525 -28.84 -25.21 -9.76
N GLY A 526 -28.10 -25.32 -8.66
CA GLY A 526 -26.78 -25.95 -8.64
C GLY A 526 -25.61 -25.11 -9.09
N THR A 527 -25.85 -23.88 -9.59
CA THR A 527 -24.75 -22.98 -10.02
C THR A 527 -24.02 -22.30 -8.86
N ASN A 528 -24.63 -22.20 -7.70
CA ASN A 528 -24.09 -21.54 -6.51
C ASN A 528 -23.74 -22.55 -5.41
N LEU A 529 -22.91 -23.54 -5.70
CA LEU A 529 -22.49 -24.57 -4.72
C LEU A 529 -21.71 -24.00 -3.54
N THR A 530 -21.06 -22.86 -3.72
CA THR A 530 -20.19 -22.22 -2.74
C THR A 530 -20.78 -20.98 -2.08
N ASN A 531 -21.85 -20.39 -2.64
CA ASN A 531 -22.45 -19.19 -2.09
C ASN A 531 -23.48 -19.52 -1.00
N THR A 532 -22.97 -19.78 0.19
CA THR A 532 -23.77 -20.18 1.36
C THR A 532 -24.25 -18.98 2.19
N THR A 533 -23.87 -17.75 1.84
CA THR A 533 -23.93 -16.64 2.79
C THR A 533 -24.93 -15.56 2.46
N ASP A 534 -25.38 -15.42 1.19
CA ASP A 534 -26.22 -14.30 0.79
C ASP A 534 -27.56 -14.73 0.19
N VAL A 535 -28.66 -14.22 0.75
CA VAL A 535 -30.01 -14.43 0.23
C VAL A 535 -30.21 -13.81 -1.15
N LEU A 536 -29.56 -12.66 -1.39
CA LEU A 536 -29.69 -11.93 -2.65
C LEU A 536 -28.74 -12.42 -3.75
N GLY A 537 -27.80 -13.29 -3.39
CA GLY A 537 -26.84 -13.89 -4.33
C GLY A 537 -27.51 -14.67 -5.44
N ARG A 538 -27.27 -14.27 -6.70
CA ARG A 538 -27.76 -14.97 -7.91
C ARG A 538 -26.59 -15.41 -8.76
N SER A 539 -26.79 -16.49 -9.51
CA SER A 539 -25.82 -16.83 -10.55
C SER A 539 -25.84 -15.77 -11.66
N LEU A 540 -24.67 -15.42 -12.17
CA LEU A 540 -24.54 -14.51 -13.34
C LEU A 540 -25.33 -15.05 -14.55
N ALA A 541 -25.43 -16.38 -14.70
CA ALA A 541 -26.18 -17.01 -15.77
C ALA A 541 -27.68 -16.70 -15.77
N SER A 542 -28.28 -16.40 -14.61
CA SER A 542 -29.70 -16.09 -14.47
C SER A 542 -30.01 -14.58 -14.58
N SER A 543 -29.00 -13.71 -14.65
CA SER A 543 -29.21 -12.24 -14.61
C SER A 543 -28.41 -11.44 -15.64
N ALA A 544 -27.57 -12.10 -16.48
CA ALA A 544 -26.73 -11.36 -17.40
C ALA A 544 -27.48 -10.79 -18.58
N LEU A 545 -27.14 -9.55 -18.98
CA LEU A 545 -27.59 -8.86 -20.19
C LEU A 545 -27.19 -9.63 -21.47
N ILE A 546 -26.13 -10.47 -21.36
CA ILE A 546 -25.55 -11.24 -22.46
C ILE A 546 -25.44 -12.69 -22.01
N SER A 547 -26.53 -13.44 -22.08
CA SER A 547 -26.45 -14.89 -22.02
C SER A 547 -26.25 -15.43 -23.42
N THR A 548 -25.08 -16.02 -23.67
CA THR A 548 -24.75 -16.67 -24.97
C THR A 548 -25.21 -18.12 -25.01
N SER A 549 -25.82 -18.65 -23.95
CA SER A 549 -26.34 -20.01 -23.86
C SER A 549 -27.85 -20.02 -23.57
N SER A 550 -28.57 -20.98 -24.14
CA SER A 550 -29.97 -21.24 -23.82
C SER A 550 -30.09 -21.69 -22.35
N ASN A 551 -30.77 -20.92 -21.52
CA ASN A 551 -31.05 -21.23 -20.11
C ASN A 551 -32.34 -22.05 -19.99
N ASN A 552 -32.29 -23.33 -20.33
CA ASN A 552 -33.48 -24.21 -20.41
C ASN A 552 -33.83 -24.90 -19.08
N SER A 553 -33.13 -24.57 -17.97
CA SER A 553 -33.30 -25.27 -16.68
C SER A 553 -33.43 -24.28 -15.53
N LEU A 554 -34.25 -23.24 -15.74
CA LEU A 554 -34.52 -22.25 -14.71
C LEU A 554 -35.66 -22.69 -13.81
N SER A 555 -35.52 -22.43 -12.53
CA SER A 555 -36.52 -22.69 -11.49
C SER A 555 -36.97 -21.39 -10.86
N SER A 556 -38.22 -21.30 -10.51
CA SER A 556 -38.76 -20.29 -9.60
C SER A 556 -38.40 -20.68 -8.17
N ILE A 557 -37.84 -19.75 -7.43
CA ILE A 557 -37.46 -19.95 -6.04
C ILE A 557 -38.08 -18.87 -5.15
N ASN A 558 -38.59 -19.29 -4.01
CA ASN A 558 -38.92 -18.43 -2.88
C ASN A 558 -38.06 -18.86 -1.70
N LEU A 559 -37.09 -18.03 -1.29
CA LEU A 559 -36.07 -18.34 -0.30
C LEU A 559 -36.11 -17.35 0.85
N SER A 560 -36.36 -17.86 2.07
CA SER A 560 -36.19 -17.12 3.32
C SER A 560 -34.96 -17.61 4.07
N VAL A 561 -34.15 -16.70 4.62
CA VAL A 561 -32.96 -17.04 5.41
C VAL A 561 -32.90 -16.16 6.63
N LEU A 562 -32.55 -16.76 7.76
CA LEU A 562 -32.12 -16.09 8.99
C LEU A 562 -30.75 -16.67 9.37
N ALA A 563 -29.75 -15.80 9.61
CA ALA A 563 -28.41 -16.26 9.96
C ALA A 563 -27.79 -15.42 11.05
N VAL A 564 -26.93 -16.08 11.83
CA VAL A 564 -26.04 -15.47 12.82
C VAL A 564 -24.61 -15.89 12.48
N GLU A 565 -23.73 -14.91 12.40
CA GLU A 565 -22.33 -15.09 12.05
C GLU A 565 -21.45 -14.44 13.10
N VAL A 566 -20.31 -15.09 13.42
CA VAL A 566 -19.31 -14.57 14.36
C VAL A 566 -17.92 -14.93 13.88
N GLU A 567 -16.97 -14.04 14.08
CA GLU A 567 -15.54 -14.22 13.75
C GLU A 567 -14.68 -14.00 15.01
N PRO A 568 -14.61 -14.99 15.92
CA PRO A 568 -13.93 -14.84 17.21
C PRO A 568 -12.40 -14.84 17.12
N PHE A 569 -11.86 -15.38 16.03
CA PHE A 569 -10.44 -15.39 15.71
C PHE A 569 -10.25 -14.81 14.31
N GLU A 570 -9.09 -14.26 14.07
CA GLU A 570 -8.76 -13.66 12.78
C GLU A 570 -8.99 -14.63 11.62
N ASN A 571 -9.83 -14.22 10.66
CA ASN A 571 -10.14 -14.97 9.45
C ASN A 571 -10.81 -16.34 9.68
N LEU A 572 -11.36 -16.58 10.88
CA LEU A 572 -12.12 -17.78 11.21
C LEU A 572 -13.59 -17.43 11.52
N THR A 573 -14.45 -17.69 10.58
CA THR A 573 -15.89 -17.38 10.65
C THR A 573 -16.70 -18.62 11.00
N PHE A 574 -17.61 -18.48 11.98
CA PHE A 574 -18.67 -19.44 12.28
C PHE A 574 -20.01 -18.83 11.91
N ARG A 575 -20.83 -19.57 11.17
CA ARG A 575 -22.16 -19.14 10.80
C ARG A 575 -23.16 -20.25 11.02
N VAL A 576 -24.28 -19.90 11.68
CA VAL A 576 -25.47 -20.76 11.80
C VAL A 576 -26.60 -20.09 11.05
N SER A 577 -27.28 -20.82 10.16
CA SER A 577 -28.41 -20.28 9.40
C SER A 577 -29.56 -21.26 9.35
N GLY A 578 -30.78 -20.73 9.45
CA GLY A 578 -32.03 -21.40 9.10
C GLY A 578 -32.53 -20.90 7.76
N SER A 579 -32.91 -21.77 6.86
CA SER A 579 -33.52 -21.38 5.59
C SER A 579 -34.77 -22.20 5.30
N TYR A 580 -35.73 -21.54 4.64
CA TYR A 580 -36.90 -22.18 4.04
C TYR A 580 -36.92 -21.79 2.57
N ARG A 581 -37.13 -22.78 1.72
CA ARG A 581 -37.23 -22.57 0.27
C ARG A 581 -38.37 -23.37 -0.34
N GLU A 582 -39.00 -22.73 -1.32
CA GLU A 582 -39.96 -23.33 -2.24
C GLU A 582 -39.35 -23.29 -3.62
N ILE A 583 -39.37 -24.37 -4.36
CA ILE A 583 -38.77 -24.49 -5.67
C ILE A 583 -39.75 -25.18 -6.62
N GLU A 584 -40.00 -24.55 -7.77
CA GLU A 584 -40.77 -25.11 -8.88
C GLU A 584 -40.03 -24.93 -10.20
N ALA A 585 -40.24 -25.80 -11.18
CA ALA A 585 -39.71 -25.64 -12.50
C ALA A 585 -40.34 -24.41 -13.17
N ALA A 586 -39.52 -23.56 -13.83
CA ALA A 586 -39.98 -22.35 -14.50
C ALA A 586 -39.76 -22.37 -16.03
N SER A 587 -38.75 -23.09 -16.52
CA SER A 587 -38.47 -23.23 -17.98
C SER A 587 -39.38 -24.23 -18.64
N GLU A 588 -39.81 -23.99 -19.88
CA GLU A 588 -40.50 -24.94 -20.70
C GLU A 588 -39.60 -26.17 -20.97
N GLY A 589 -40.13 -27.40 -20.77
CA GLY A 589 -39.38 -28.65 -20.97
C GLY A 589 -38.45 -29.05 -19.83
N PHE A 590 -38.48 -28.32 -18.72
CA PHE A 590 -37.79 -28.69 -17.48
C PHE A 590 -38.82 -29.02 -16.39
N SER A 591 -38.67 -30.17 -15.68
CA SER A 591 -39.50 -30.54 -14.54
C SER A 591 -38.65 -30.92 -13.33
N LEU A 592 -39.19 -30.70 -12.16
CA LEU A 592 -38.62 -31.06 -10.85
C LEU A 592 -39.49 -32.12 -10.15
N ASP A 593 -40.05 -33.04 -10.89
CA ASP A 593 -40.99 -34.03 -10.35
C ASP A 593 -40.31 -35.02 -9.43
N PHE A 594 -40.88 -35.24 -8.26
CA PHE A 594 -40.40 -36.21 -7.29
C PHE A 594 -41.55 -36.94 -6.60
N TYR A 595 -41.29 -38.13 -6.09
CA TYR A 595 -42.26 -38.92 -5.32
C TYR A 595 -42.31 -38.43 -3.88
N THR A 596 -43.53 -38.13 -3.37
CA THR A 596 -43.76 -37.69 -2.00
C THR A 596 -43.98 -38.85 -1.02
N ASP A 597 -44.24 -40.05 -1.57
CA ASP A 597 -44.52 -41.28 -0.82
C ASP A 597 -43.52 -42.39 -1.14
N GLU A 598 -43.29 -43.29 -0.21
CA GLU A 598 -42.40 -44.45 -0.37
C GLU A 598 -42.91 -45.46 -1.43
N THR A 599 -44.23 -45.48 -1.63
CA THR A 599 -44.87 -46.34 -2.64
C THR A 599 -44.77 -45.81 -4.06
N ARG A 600 -44.24 -44.61 -4.25
CA ARG A 600 -44.07 -43.93 -5.53
C ARG A 600 -45.39 -43.77 -6.29
N THR A 601 -46.44 -43.48 -5.58
CA THR A 601 -47.78 -43.28 -6.17
C THR A 601 -48.17 -41.80 -6.27
N GLN A 602 -47.58 -40.98 -5.45
CA GLN A 602 -47.85 -39.51 -5.47
C GLN A 602 -46.63 -38.78 -5.96
N VAL A 603 -46.85 -37.89 -6.91
CA VAL A 603 -45.82 -37.04 -7.53
C VAL A 603 -46.10 -35.60 -7.17
N SER A 604 -45.07 -34.87 -6.71
CA SER A 604 -45.08 -33.40 -6.58
C SER A 604 -44.09 -32.79 -7.56
N SER A 605 -44.42 -31.61 -8.09
CA SER A 605 -43.55 -30.77 -8.93
C SER A 605 -43.11 -29.52 -8.20
N GLU A 606 -43.52 -29.34 -6.96
CA GLU A 606 -43.14 -28.25 -6.06
C GLU A 606 -42.40 -28.83 -4.87
N LEU A 607 -41.17 -28.37 -4.66
CA LEU A 607 -40.30 -28.76 -3.55
C LEU A 607 -40.33 -27.70 -2.45
N GLN A 608 -40.64 -28.11 -1.24
CA GLN A 608 -40.55 -27.30 -0.03
C GLN A 608 -39.49 -27.88 0.89
N GLN A 609 -38.57 -27.04 1.38
CA GLN A 609 -37.44 -27.52 2.18
C GLN A 609 -36.99 -26.52 3.23
N THR A 610 -37.01 -27.01 4.47
CA THR A 610 -36.39 -26.34 5.63
C THR A 610 -35.00 -26.90 5.87
N GLU A 611 -34.02 -26.07 6.04
CA GLU A 611 -32.64 -26.43 6.32
C GLU A 611 -32.08 -25.66 7.50
N ILE A 612 -31.21 -26.32 8.29
CA ILE A 612 -30.35 -25.70 9.28
C ILE A 612 -28.90 -25.97 8.85
N SER A 613 -28.12 -24.93 8.61
CA SER A 613 -26.74 -25.04 8.17
C SER A 613 -25.78 -24.46 9.19
N ASN A 614 -24.64 -25.15 9.39
CA ASN A 614 -23.54 -24.75 10.23
C ASN A 614 -22.28 -24.65 9.35
N LEU A 615 -21.79 -23.45 9.13
CA LEU A 615 -20.62 -23.15 8.32
C LEU A 615 -19.45 -22.77 9.22
N ILE A 616 -18.30 -23.37 8.98
CA ILE A 616 -17.00 -22.96 9.50
C ILE A 616 -16.16 -22.58 8.28
N MET A 617 -15.69 -21.35 8.23
CA MET A 617 -14.87 -20.83 7.13
C MET A 617 -13.57 -20.24 7.67
N TYR A 618 -12.45 -20.64 7.09
CA TYR A 618 -11.13 -20.15 7.43
C TYR A 618 -10.42 -19.64 6.17
N THR A 619 -9.99 -18.38 6.23
CA THR A 619 -9.32 -17.66 5.12
C THR A 619 -8.00 -17.07 5.59
N PRO A 620 -6.96 -17.92 5.82
CA PRO A 620 -5.69 -17.48 6.37
C PRO A 620 -5.02 -16.42 5.47
N GLY A 621 -4.50 -15.37 6.08
CA GLY A 621 -3.85 -14.28 5.37
C GLY A 621 -4.79 -13.25 4.72
N ARG A 622 -6.12 -13.42 4.82
CA ARG A 622 -7.08 -12.45 4.30
C ARG A 622 -6.91 -11.09 5.00
N LYS A 623 -6.70 -10.05 4.21
CA LYS A 623 -6.66 -8.66 4.67
C LYS A 623 -7.95 -7.97 4.28
N THR A 624 -8.54 -7.22 5.21
CA THR A 624 -9.82 -6.52 4.98
C THR A 624 -9.75 -5.08 5.45
N ALA A 625 -10.46 -4.18 4.76
CA ALA A 625 -10.67 -2.79 5.16
C ALA A 625 -12.10 -2.57 5.66
N GLY A 626 -12.27 -1.55 6.53
CA GLY A 626 -13.56 -1.19 7.11
C GLY A 626 -13.89 -1.96 8.39
N TYR A 627 -14.71 -1.33 9.26
CA TYR A 627 -15.21 -1.93 10.50
C TYR A 627 -16.74 -2.14 10.50
N GLY A 628 -17.36 -1.87 9.37
CA GLY A 628 -18.81 -1.99 9.20
C GLY A 628 -19.33 -3.42 9.08
N VAL A 629 -20.63 -3.53 8.85
CA VAL A 629 -21.32 -4.82 8.63
C VAL A 629 -20.75 -5.57 7.42
N GLU A 630 -20.28 -4.84 6.42
CA GLU A 630 -19.53 -5.35 5.28
C GLU A 630 -18.09 -4.83 5.35
N ARG A 631 -17.14 -5.72 5.12
CA ARG A 631 -15.73 -5.40 4.95
C ARG A 631 -15.34 -5.67 3.51
N GLU A 632 -14.42 -4.91 3.00
CA GLU A 632 -13.83 -5.16 1.70
C GLU A 632 -12.55 -5.95 1.84
N GLU A 633 -12.39 -6.93 0.97
CA GLU A 633 -11.16 -7.69 0.88
C GLU A 633 -10.15 -6.89 0.09
N LEU A 634 -8.97 -6.66 0.68
CA LEU A 634 -7.87 -5.95 0.05
C LEU A 634 -7.09 -6.86 -0.90
N GLU A 635 -7.16 -8.18 -0.68
CA GLU A 635 -6.44 -9.20 -1.43
C GLU A 635 -7.32 -10.43 -1.62
N ASP A 636 -7.24 -11.05 -2.81
CA ASP A 636 -7.98 -12.25 -3.18
C ASP A 636 -7.09 -13.49 -3.40
N ASP A 637 -5.79 -13.39 -3.09
CA ASP A 637 -4.80 -14.44 -3.27
C ASP A 637 -4.63 -15.38 -2.06
N HIS A 638 -5.46 -15.20 -1.05
CA HIS A 638 -5.48 -16.06 0.14
C HIS A 638 -6.25 -17.38 -0.08
N PRO A 639 -5.85 -18.48 0.58
CA PRO A 639 -6.60 -19.71 0.54
C PRO A 639 -7.95 -19.56 1.25
N THR A 640 -8.97 -20.26 0.75
CA THR A 640 -10.29 -20.35 1.38
C THR A 640 -10.62 -21.80 1.66
N ILE A 641 -10.92 -22.09 2.91
CA ILE A 641 -11.31 -23.41 3.38
C ILE A 641 -12.65 -23.27 4.06
N PHE A 642 -13.66 -24.04 3.66
CA PHE A 642 -14.86 -24.13 4.47
C PHE A 642 -15.41 -25.55 4.60
N LEU A 643 -16.06 -25.77 5.73
CA LEU A 643 -16.86 -26.95 6.06
C LEU A 643 -18.28 -26.48 6.36
N ASN A 644 -19.25 -26.98 5.60
CA ASN A 644 -20.67 -26.68 5.82
C ASN A 644 -21.43 -27.97 6.08
N TYR A 645 -22.09 -28.06 7.24
CA TYR A 645 -22.96 -29.15 7.61
C TYR A 645 -24.41 -28.67 7.60
N THR A 646 -25.24 -29.26 6.73
CA THR A 646 -26.65 -28.92 6.55
C THR A 646 -27.53 -30.08 6.93
N LEU A 647 -28.53 -29.77 7.74
CA LEU A 647 -29.64 -30.66 8.08
C LEU A 647 -30.89 -30.19 7.32
N GLY A 648 -31.41 -31.02 6.43
CA GLY A 648 -32.77 -30.91 5.94
C GLY A 648 -33.71 -31.51 6.97
N VAL A 649 -34.79 -30.80 7.31
CA VAL A 649 -35.74 -31.21 8.37
C VAL A 649 -37.12 -31.33 7.78
N LYS A 650 -37.65 -32.57 7.74
CA LYS A 650 -38.97 -32.86 7.24
C LYS A 650 -40.09 -32.39 8.18
N ASN A 651 -41.24 -32.03 7.61
CA ASN A 651 -42.46 -31.59 8.29
C ASN A 651 -42.37 -30.25 9.07
N ILE A 652 -41.26 -29.54 9.01
CA ILE A 652 -41.20 -28.18 9.49
C ILE A 652 -41.53 -27.28 8.30
N PHE A 653 -42.57 -26.43 8.41
CA PHE A 653 -43.10 -25.59 7.31
C PHE A 653 -43.38 -26.41 6.04
N GLU A 654 -44.02 -27.61 6.19
CA GLU A 654 -44.38 -28.52 5.10
C GLU A 654 -43.16 -29.06 4.30
N SER A 655 -41.99 -29.09 4.90
CA SER A 655 -40.74 -29.56 4.28
C SER A 655 -40.80 -31.05 3.88
N ASP A 656 -40.33 -31.33 2.66
CA ASP A 656 -40.48 -32.64 2.03
C ASP A 656 -39.46 -33.69 2.48
N PHE A 657 -38.20 -33.26 2.77
CA PHE A 657 -37.10 -34.21 2.95
C PHE A 657 -36.35 -34.04 4.26
N ASP A 658 -35.98 -35.19 4.86
CA ASP A 658 -34.93 -35.28 5.87
C ASP A 658 -33.63 -35.71 5.21
N TYR A 659 -32.57 -34.94 5.43
CA TYR A 659 -31.23 -35.31 4.95
C TYR A 659 -30.12 -34.62 5.74
N LYS A 660 -28.94 -35.19 5.58
CA LYS A 660 -27.70 -34.64 6.10
C LYS A 660 -26.75 -34.40 4.94
N LYS A 661 -26.26 -33.20 4.80
CA LYS A 661 -25.31 -32.82 3.74
C LYS A 661 -24.04 -32.25 4.36
N LEU A 662 -22.89 -32.78 3.98
CA LEU A 662 -21.58 -32.27 4.34
C LEU A 662 -20.89 -31.76 3.10
N GLN A 663 -20.49 -30.51 3.10
CA GLN A 663 -19.73 -29.87 2.02
C GLN A 663 -18.38 -29.44 2.57
N PHE A 664 -17.33 -29.86 1.90
CA PHE A 664 -15.98 -29.36 2.11
C PHE A 664 -15.53 -28.64 0.85
N PHE A 665 -14.95 -27.45 1.02
CA PHE A 665 -14.41 -26.65 -0.05
C PHE A 665 -13.03 -26.18 0.32
N TYR A 666 -12.10 -26.29 -0.63
CA TYR A 666 -10.76 -25.74 -0.55
C TYR A 666 -10.43 -25.06 -1.86
N ASN A 667 -10.04 -23.80 -1.78
CA ASN A 667 -9.54 -23.03 -2.89
C ASN A 667 -8.19 -22.44 -2.50
N GLN A 668 -7.19 -22.63 -3.35
CA GLN A 668 -5.84 -22.06 -3.19
C GLN A 668 -5.50 -21.33 -4.48
N PRO A 669 -5.47 -20.00 -4.47
CA PRO A 669 -4.90 -19.24 -5.58
C PRO A 669 -3.43 -19.62 -5.74
N LEU A 670 -3.01 -19.88 -6.97
CA LEU A 670 -1.63 -20.20 -7.32
C LEU A 670 -1.18 -19.28 -8.41
N MET A 671 -0.10 -18.54 -8.17
CA MET A 671 0.61 -17.79 -9.20
C MET A 671 1.44 -18.76 -10.04
N ILE A 672 1.04 -19.02 -11.29
CA ILE A 672 1.78 -19.89 -12.21
C ILE A 672 2.53 -18.99 -13.20
N GLY A 673 3.84 -18.92 -13.06
CA GLY A 673 4.76 -18.26 -13.96
C GLY A 673 4.81 -16.74 -13.73
N GLY A 674 5.77 -16.34 -12.91
CA GLY A 674 6.25 -14.97 -12.79
C GLY A 674 7.24 -14.64 -13.90
#